data_ab567d1cda2c4ca23c6aebc398430297
#
_entry.id   ab567d1cda2c4ca23c6aebc398430297
#
_cell.length_a   1.000
_cell.length_b   1.000
_cell.length_c   1.000
_cell.angle_alpha   90.00
_cell.angle_beta   90.00
_cell.angle_gamma   90.00
#
_symmetry.space_group_name_H-M   'P 1'
#
loop_
_entity.id
_entity.type
_entity.pdbx_description
1 polymer ?
#
loop_
_entity_poly.entity_id
_entity_poly.type
_entity_poly.pdbx_seq_one_letter_code
_entity_poly.pdbx_strand_id
1 'polypeptide(L)'
;MRDRAFWETWLRRSAAPLRDRMRSVRDWYRAAGVAKGERRAFRAALKSLGETVDRKKSGKFGRRSGREPAAEKPSLARGKGHGRDREGVQREGRLRFTREGRPIVILDSPQEPAIRIPGHALSDALPKDRVLVRMEKRRGGAPPYGRIVRVVERGIREFVGRYGIAGGRRFVRFRDREADFALPVAVPRGLDPEPGELVLAEITEYPEGGKEGRATVVRLLGKSHTMETIALAVTSSRRIPAKFSEGALEEAGRIPPTVRVERGREKRERNGHLPRVDQRALPFVTIDGEDARDFDDAVCLVSERGRNRLLVAIADVSHYVPLGGQIDRDAYARGTSVYFPDRCIPMLPPSLSEGVCSLKPGVNRLTMTVDIPFNEQGRPGTASFSPSLIRSRARLTYDDVHSFLTQRQEGRKGGRMPGEIGEMLRRMEVFAGRLSLARADRGALDFDLPEAKLVVRGGLPSEVRAAPRWESHRLIEEFMLLANTAVAEFLSSRGFPFLFRIHEPPAEDRMEEFEEAAAKLLKKARTTERRDISSRLRAWAAAARGGKYERFINMLLLRSLMLARYGPESLGHFGLALTRYTHFTSPIRRYPDLIVHRVLKAALGDGDFAPYVRTISAAGKEMGVHLSGRERDAMDAERDVERRAKALYISSRAEETFSGVITSLTGFGFYVELEECLVEGFVPISSLRDDEYRFSADRGEWLGVVRRRKFSPGVGLRVRLRKADVDRGEIDFLVVGTIDRPPFS
;
A
#
# COMPACT_ATOMS: atom_id res chain seq x y z
N MET A 1 20.07 2.94 39.79
CA MET A 1 20.46 1.73 39.03
C MET A 1 20.16 0.52 39.89
N ARG A 2 19.46 -0.48 39.33
CA ARG A 2 19.13 -1.72 40.04
C ARG A 2 20.39 -2.56 40.15
N ASP A 3 20.69 -3.02 41.35
CA ASP A 3 21.90 -3.78 41.67
C ASP A 3 21.73 -5.29 41.40
N ARG A 4 22.76 -6.06 41.74
CA ARG A 4 22.74 -7.51 41.54
C ARG A 4 21.67 -8.20 42.42
N ALA A 5 21.49 -7.78 43.67
CA ALA A 5 20.55 -8.38 44.62
C ALA A 5 19.10 -8.16 44.14
N PHE A 6 18.77 -6.98 43.63
CA PHE A 6 17.49 -6.71 42.98
C PHE A 6 17.20 -7.69 41.84
N TRP A 7 18.19 -7.90 40.96
CA TRP A 7 18.01 -8.77 39.81
C TRP A 7 17.94 -10.25 40.14
N GLU A 8 18.65 -10.70 41.18
CA GLU A 8 18.52 -12.06 41.71
C GLU A 8 17.12 -12.31 42.27
N THR A 9 16.57 -11.36 43.01
CA THR A 9 15.19 -11.44 43.54
C THR A 9 14.16 -11.44 42.44
N TRP A 10 14.31 -10.58 41.44
CA TRP A 10 13.43 -10.52 40.28
C TRP A 10 13.44 -11.84 39.47
N LEU A 11 14.63 -12.36 39.19
CA LEU A 11 14.78 -13.60 38.43
C LEU A 11 14.15 -14.81 39.21
N ARG A 12 14.30 -14.89 40.50
CA ARG A 12 13.66 -15.95 41.31
C ARG A 12 12.14 -15.93 41.23
N ARG A 13 11.53 -14.73 41.15
CA ARG A 13 10.08 -14.54 41.12
C ARG A 13 9.47 -14.64 39.70
N SER A 14 10.18 -14.19 38.72
CA SER A 14 9.63 -13.93 37.38
C SER A 14 10.22 -14.78 36.25
N ALA A 15 11.30 -15.55 36.51
CA ALA A 15 12.01 -16.27 35.47
C ALA A 15 11.33 -17.60 35.06
N ALA A 16 10.61 -18.25 35.94
CA ALA A 16 10.01 -19.56 35.64
C ALA A 16 9.13 -19.59 34.37
N PRO A 17 8.18 -18.66 34.17
CA PRO A 17 7.35 -18.68 32.96
C PRO A 17 8.08 -18.16 31.69
N LEU A 18 9.29 -17.61 31.85
CA LEU A 18 10.05 -17.05 30.76
C LEU A 18 11.16 -17.95 30.23
N ARG A 19 11.62 -18.93 31.03
CA ARG A 19 12.77 -19.80 30.73
C ARG A 19 12.71 -20.44 29.36
N ASP A 20 11.60 -21.02 28.99
CA ASP A 20 11.43 -21.76 27.74
C ASP A 20 11.42 -20.85 26.50
N ARG A 21 11.22 -19.55 26.70
CA ARG A 21 11.16 -18.54 25.63
C ARG A 21 12.46 -17.78 25.43
N MET A 22 13.42 -17.86 26.38
CA MET A 22 14.64 -17.07 26.37
C MET A 22 15.80 -17.83 25.73
N ARG A 23 16.17 -17.45 24.49
CA ARG A 23 17.23 -18.09 23.71
C ARG A 23 18.58 -17.36 23.76
N SER A 24 18.60 -16.14 24.27
CA SER A 24 19.81 -15.32 24.38
C SER A 24 19.78 -14.38 25.59
N VAL A 25 20.95 -13.91 26.02
CA VAL A 25 21.04 -12.87 27.06
C VAL A 25 20.31 -11.58 26.66
N ARG A 26 20.17 -11.30 25.35
CA ARG A 26 19.41 -10.14 24.84
C ARG A 26 17.92 -10.32 25.05
N ASP A 27 17.40 -11.53 24.93
CA ASP A 27 15.98 -11.81 25.19
C ASP A 27 15.65 -11.59 26.66
N TRP A 28 16.54 -12.01 27.54
CA TRP A 28 16.44 -11.72 28.97
C TRP A 28 16.47 -10.21 29.28
N TYR A 29 17.33 -9.45 28.61
CA TYR A 29 17.34 -7.98 28.80
C TYR A 29 16.03 -7.33 28.39
N ARG A 30 15.43 -7.80 27.31
CA ARG A 30 14.18 -7.27 26.78
C ARG A 30 13.01 -7.64 27.69
N ALA A 31 12.89 -8.91 28.06
CA ALA A 31 11.81 -9.40 28.92
C ALA A 31 11.83 -8.78 30.33
N ALA A 32 13.01 -8.50 30.87
CA ALA A 32 13.19 -7.93 32.19
C ALA A 32 13.29 -6.40 32.20
N GLY A 33 13.26 -5.72 31.04
CA GLY A 33 13.41 -4.26 30.96
C GLY A 33 14.75 -3.74 31.51
N VAL A 34 15.87 -4.41 31.18
CA VAL A 34 17.19 -4.11 31.73
C VAL A 34 17.86 -2.95 31.02
N ALA A 35 18.01 -1.81 31.68
CA ALA A 35 18.71 -0.63 31.16
C ALA A 35 20.20 -0.89 30.86
N LYS A 36 20.81 -0.13 29.92
CA LYS A 36 22.23 -0.34 29.52
C LYS A 36 23.20 -0.37 30.71
N GLY A 37 23.05 0.52 31.69
CA GLY A 37 23.89 0.58 32.89
C GLY A 37 23.72 -0.59 33.86
N GLU A 38 22.60 -1.30 33.81
CA GLU A 38 22.25 -2.41 34.71
C GLU A 38 22.63 -3.80 34.16
N ARG A 39 23.07 -3.87 32.90
CA ARG A 39 23.36 -5.14 32.21
C ARG A 39 24.46 -5.98 32.89
N ARG A 40 25.43 -5.32 33.52
CA ARG A 40 26.52 -6.01 34.25
C ARG A 40 25.99 -6.68 35.50
N ALA A 41 25.15 -6.01 36.29
CA ALA A 41 24.50 -6.54 37.48
C ALA A 41 23.53 -7.67 37.14
N PHE A 42 22.71 -7.51 36.09
CA PHE A 42 21.79 -8.52 35.62
C PHE A 42 22.50 -9.80 35.14
N ARG A 43 23.60 -9.69 34.38
CA ARG A 43 24.41 -10.86 33.98
C ARG A 43 25.01 -11.60 35.17
N ALA A 44 25.47 -10.87 36.19
CA ALA A 44 25.99 -11.48 37.41
C ALA A 44 24.89 -12.25 38.14
N ALA A 45 23.67 -11.72 38.19
CA ALA A 45 22.49 -12.36 38.78
C ALA A 45 22.06 -13.61 37.99
N LEU A 46 22.02 -13.56 36.65
CA LEU A 46 21.75 -14.74 35.81
C LEU A 46 22.75 -15.89 36.05
N LYS A 47 24.02 -15.54 36.16
CA LYS A 47 25.10 -16.50 36.38
C LYS A 47 25.01 -17.16 37.77
N SER A 48 24.63 -16.41 38.81
CA SER A 48 24.52 -16.93 40.18
C SER A 48 23.36 -17.91 40.37
N LEU A 49 22.33 -17.82 39.49
CA LEU A 49 21.16 -18.69 39.53
C LEU A 49 21.27 -19.93 38.63
N GLY A 50 22.47 -20.19 38.08
CA GLY A 50 22.73 -21.36 37.22
C GLY A 50 22.05 -21.32 35.84
N GLU A 51 21.57 -20.18 35.42
CA GLU A 51 20.98 -19.98 34.10
C GLU A 51 22.10 -19.89 33.05
N THR A 52 22.47 -21.02 32.43
CA THR A 52 23.43 -21.11 31.36
C THR A 52 22.78 -20.70 30.05
N VAL A 53 23.11 -19.50 29.58
CA VAL A 53 22.88 -19.10 28.16
C VAL A 53 24.13 -19.51 27.40
N ASP A 54 23.99 -20.55 26.58
CA ASP A 54 25.06 -21.16 25.81
C ASP A 54 25.94 -20.13 25.08
N ARG A 55 27.22 -20.10 25.44
CA ARG A 55 28.27 -19.46 24.68
C ARG A 55 28.76 -20.41 23.62
N LYS A 56 28.46 -20.19 22.36
CA LYS A 56 29.31 -20.68 21.28
C LYS A 56 30.67 -19.99 21.37
N LYS A 57 31.65 -20.70 21.93
CA LYS A 57 33.07 -20.35 21.76
C LYS A 57 33.67 -21.06 20.58
N SER A 58 34.30 -20.28 19.73
CA SER A 58 35.28 -20.72 18.77
C SER A 58 36.58 -21.19 19.44
N GLY A 59 37.16 -22.27 18.95
CA GLY A 59 38.60 -22.44 18.86
C GLY A 59 39.30 -23.29 19.87
N LYS A 60 39.73 -24.44 19.41
CA LYS A 60 41.02 -25.14 19.54
C LYS A 60 41.60 -25.61 20.89
N PHE A 61 41.97 -26.89 20.85
CA PHE A 61 43.06 -27.62 21.52
C PHE A 61 42.86 -28.20 22.96
N GLY A 62 43.12 -29.52 23.06
CA GLY A 62 43.73 -30.16 24.21
C GLY A 62 43.22 -31.54 24.59
N ARG A 63 43.90 -32.60 24.20
CA ARG A 63 43.76 -34.00 24.64
C ARG A 63 43.97 -34.20 26.14
N ARG A 64 43.22 -35.15 26.73
CA ARG A 64 43.73 -36.32 27.50
C ARG A 64 42.57 -36.92 28.33
N SER A 65 42.23 -38.16 28.03
CA SER A 65 42.50 -39.46 28.69
C SER A 65 41.82 -39.69 30.02
N GLY A 66 40.99 -40.80 30.10
CA GLY A 66 40.51 -41.42 31.32
C GLY A 66 39.44 -42.48 31.01
N ARG A 67 39.85 -43.75 31.14
CA ARG A 67 39.21 -45.06 30.88
C ARG A 67 37.91 -45.29 31.70
N GLU A 68 36.92 -45.89 31.07
CA GLU A 68 36.08 -47.07 31.19
C GLU A 68 35.71 -47.63 32.60
N PRO A 69 34.64 -48.47 32.78
CA PRO A 69 34.30 -49.59 31.94
C PRO A 69 32.79 -49.86 31.66
N ALA A 70 32.64 -50.84 30.81
CA ALA A 70 31.56 -51.40 30.07
C ALA A 70 30.48 -52.17 30.91
N ALA A 71 29.26 -52.30 30.31
CA ALA A 71 28.46 -53.53 30.34
C ALA A 71 27.45 -53.59 29.19
N GLU A 72 27.62 -54.54 28.38
CA GLU A 72 26.81 -55.52 27.65
C GLU A 72 25.56 -55.11 26.87
N LYS A 73 25.67 -55.51 25.59
CA LYS A 73 24.57 -55.69 24.62
C LYS A 73 23.75 -56.95 24.90
N PRO A 74 22.50 -57.01 24.36
CA PRO A 74 22.29 -58.04 23.34
C PRO A 74 21.68 -57.50 22.03
N SER A 75 22.10 -58.23 21.02
CA SER A 75 21.68 -58.11 19.61
C SER A 75 20.25 -58.60 19.41
N LEU A 76 19.50 -58.02 18.47
CA LEU A 76 18.79 -58.78 17.43
C LEU A 76 17.95 -57.85 16.49
N ALA A 77 18.01 -58.25 15.23
CA ALA A 77 17.02 -58.06 14.17
C ALA A 77 16.97 -56.74 13.39
N ARG A 78 17.45 -56.80 12.15
CA ARG A 78 17.16 -55.93 11.04
C ARG A 78 15.63 -55.81 10.84
N GLY A 79 15.10 -54.60 11.08
CA GLY A 79 13.81 -54.15 10.58
C GLY A 79 14.01 -52.84 9.80
N LYS A 80 13.62 -52.84 8.55
CA LYS A 80 13.54 -51.61 7.72
C LYS A 80 12.56 -50.64 8.42
N GLY A 81 13.11 -49.71 9.19
CA GLY A 81 12.33 -48.67 9.84
C GLY A 81 12.37 -47.39 8.98
N HIS A 82 11.21 -46.98 8.54
CA HIS A 82 10.95 -45.65 7.98
C HIS A 82 11.47 -44.58 8.95
N GLY A 83 12.34 -43.70 8.42
CA GLY A 83 12.87 -42.59 9.21
C GLY A 83 11.74 -41.73 9.77
N ARG A 84 11.71 -41.58 11.09
CA ARG A 84 10.91 -40.57 11.75
C ARG A 84 11.41 -39.22 11.32
N ASP A 85 10.64 -38.57 10.43
CA ASP A 85 10.81 -37.18 10.04
C ASP A 85 10.76 -36.31 11.32
N ARG A 86 11.89 -35.67 11.63
CA ARG A 86 11.93 -34.58 12.60
C ARG A 86 11.11 -33.43 11.99
N GLU A 87 9.94 -33.17 12.54
CA GLU A 87 9.07 -32.07 12.11
C GLU A 87 9.85 -30.75 12.14
N GLY A 88 10.27 -30.26 10.97
CA GLY A 88 10.77 -28.90 10.80
C GLY A 88 9.61 -27.91 10.89
N VAL A 89 9.86 -26.72 11.45
CA VAL A 89 8.86 -25.65 11.52
C VAL A 89 8.33 -25.36 10.12
N GLN A 90 7.01 -25.44 9.94
CA GLN A 90 6.34 -25.11 8.68
C GLN A 90 5.83 -23.67 8.71
N ARG A 91 5.86 -23.00 7.57
CA ARG A 91 5.39 -21.62 7.36
C ARG A 91 4.68 -21.51 6.03
N GLU A 92 3.66 -20.67 5.98
CA GLU A 92 3.00 -20.30 4.72
C GLU A 92 3.53 -18.97 4.20
N GLY A 93 3.57 -18.83 2.87
CA GLY A 93 3.98 -17.61 2.22
C GLY A 93 3.86 -17.72 0.70
N ARG A 94 4.15 -16.62 0.00
CA ARG A 94 4.10 -16.54 -1.47
C ARG A 94 5.46 -16.77 -2.10
N LEU A 95 5.52 -17.66 -3.10
CA LEU A 95 6.72 -17.91 -3.92
C LEU A 95 6.97 -16.74 -4.87
N ARG A 96 8.14 -16.13 -4.80
CA ARG A 96 8.61 -15.06 -5.70
C ARG A 96 10.02 -15.38 -6.19
N PHE A 97 10.45 -14.64 -7.21
CA PHE A 97 11.81 -14.72 -7.72
C PHE A 97 12.51 -13.37 -7.55
N THR A 98 13.78 -13.38 -7.15
CA THR A 98 14.60 -12.16 -7.12
C THR A 98 14.91 -11.70 -8.55
N ARG A 99 15.47 -10.50 -8.70
CA ARG A 99 15.91 -9.96 -10.00
C ARG A 99 16.90 -10.91 -10.71
N GLU A 100 17.71 -11.64 -9.93
CA GLU A 100 18.67 -12.65 -10.43
C GLU A 100 18.02 -14.02 -10.72
N GLY A 101 16.69 -14.13 -10.62
CA GLY A 101 15.96 -15.37 -10.87
C GLY A 101 16.05 -16.41 -9.74
N ARG A 102 16.42 -16.01 -8.51
CA ARG A 102 16.51 -16.93 -7.37
C ARG A 102 15.15 -17.05 -6.66
N PRO A 103 14.62 -18.26 -6.44
CA PRO A 103 13.35 -18.42 -5.77
C PRO A 103 13.45 -18.14 -4.27
N ILE A 104 12.48 -17.36 -3.77
CA ILE A 104 12.29 -17.02 -2.37
C ILE A 104 10.80 -17.12 -2.00
N VAL A 105 10.51 -17.43 -0.74
CA VAL A 105 9.15 -17.35 -0.21
C VAL A 105 9.07 -16.18 0.76
N ILE A 106 8.18 -15.24 0.45
CA ILE A 106 7.82 -14.12 1.33
C ILE A 106 6.72 -14.62 2.26
N LEU A 107 6.97 -14.58 3.56
CA LEU A 107 6.02 -15.03 4.57
C LEU A 107 4.89 -14.01 4.78
N ASP A 108 3.74 -14.48 5.22
CA ASP A 108 2.59 -13.62 5.52
C ASP A 108 2.85 -12.68 6.70
N SER A 109 3.84 -13.00 7.55
CA SER A 109 4.31 -12.12 8.60
C SER A 109 5.39 -11.16 8.07
N PRO A 110 5.16 -9.85 8.05
CA PRO A 110 6.11 -8.86 7.52
C PRO A 110 7.44 -8.76 8.30
N GLN A 111 7.48 -9.30 9.51
CA GLN A 111 8.65 -9.25 10.39
C GLN A 111 9.59 -10.45 10.20
N GLU A 112 9.13 -11.49 9.51
CA GLU A 112 9.96 -12.66 9.25
C GLU A 112 10.75 -12.50 7.93
N PRO A 113 12.05 -12.87 7.92
CA PRO A 113 12.84 -12.76 6.70
C PRO A 113 12.37 -13.76 5.64
N ALA A 114 12.50 -13.38 4.36
CA ALA A 114 12.20 -14.26 3.24
C ALA A 114 13.02 -15.55 3.29
N ILE A 115 12.39 -16.67 2.96
CA ILE A 115 13.00 -18.00 2.94
C ILE A 115 13.56 -18.26 1.54
N ARG A 116 14.83 -18.60 1.41
CA ARG A 116 15.41 -19.03 0.15
C ARG A 116 14.98 -20.47 -0.15
N ILE A 117 14.60 -20.73 -1.40
CA ILE A 117 14.21 -22.05 -1.88
C ILE A 117 15.25 -22.49 -2.94
N PRO A 118 15.98 -23.61 -2.74
CA PRO A 118 16.82 -24.16 -3.80
C PRO A 118 15.96 -24.60 -5.00
N GLY A 119 16.46 -24.48 -6.22
CA GLY A 119 15.68 -24.81 -7.42
C GLY A 119 15.09 -26.24 -7.43
N HIS A 120 15.84 -27.21 -6.91
CA HIS A 120 15.36 -28.61 -6.77
C HIS A 120 14.30 -28.79 -5.65
N ALA A 121 14.07 -27.79 -4.81
CA ALA A 121 13.13 -27.80 -3.70
C ALA A 121 11.84 -27.00 -3.99
N LEU A 122 11.67 -26.54 -5.24
CA LEU A 122 10.46 -25.83 -5.71
C LEU A 122 9.25 -26.76 -5.80
N SER A 123 9.47 -28.10 -5.94
CA SER A 123 8.39 -29.05 -6.19
C SER A 123 7.56 -28.61 -7.42
N ASP A 124 6.25 -28.73 -7.35
CA ASP A 124 5.30 -28.41 -8.43
C ASP A 124 4.78 -26.96 -8.34
N ALA A 125 5.45 -26.10 -7.57
CA ALA A 125 5.03 -24.71 -7.38
C ALA A 125 5.46 -23.81 -8.54
N LEU A 126 4.52 -23.00 -9.00
CA LEU A 126 4.75 -21.90 -9.92
C LEU A 126 4.99 -20.60 -9.15
N PRO A 127 5.66 -19.61 -9.75
CA PRO A 127 5.78 -18.27 -9.19
C PRO A 127 4.40 -17.72 -8.79
N LYS A 128 4.37 -16.95 -7.68
CA LYS A 128 3.17 -16.37 -7.04
C LYS A 128 2.24 -17.37 -6.33
N ASP A 129 2.48 -18.68 -6.43
CA ASP A 129 1.74 -19.66 -5.63
C ASP A 129 1.91 -19.38 -4.13
N ARG A 130 0.83 -19.56 -3.36
CA ARG A 130 0.89 -19.65 -1.92
C ARG A 130 1.30 -21.06 -1.54
N VAL A 131 2.37 -21.19 -0.79
CA VAL A 131 3.03 -22.47 -0.53
C VAL A 131 3.26 -22.68 0.95
N LEU A 132 3.20 -23.94 1.36
CA LEU A 132 3.65 -24.39 2.68
C LEU A 132 5.12 -24.79 2.57
N VAL A 133 5.98 -24.10 3.33
CA VAL A 133 7.43 -24.31 3.33
C VAL A 133 7.86 -24.95 4.63
N ARG A 134 8.64 -26.04 4.55
CA ARG A 134 9.35 -26.62 5.68
C ARG A 134 10.72 -25.96 5.82
N MET A 135 10.95 -25.30 6.97
CA MET A 135 12.23 -24.66 7.27
C MET A 135 13.30 -25.71 7.54
N GLU A 136 14.46 -25.54 6.94
CA GLU A 136 15.62 -26.40 7.19
C GLU A 136 16.62 -25.73 8.15
N LYS A 137 17.13 -26.50 9.11
CA LYS A 137 18.10 -26.00 10.10
C LYS A 137 19.43 -25.73 9.41
N ARG A 138 19.96 -24.50 9.56
CA ARG A 138 21.29 -24.11 9.07
C ARG A 138 22.27 -23.88 10.21
N ARG A 139 23.54 -24.23 9.99
CA ARG A 139 24.65 -23.89 10.89
C ARG A 139 25.18 -22.51 10.52
N GLY A 140 25.18 -21.56 11.49
CA GLY A 140 25.84 -20.25 11.42
C GLY A 140 25.17 -19.21 10.51
N GLY A 141 24.62 -18.14 11.06
CA GLY A 141 24.34 -16.79 10.53
C GLY A 141 23.80 -16.56 9.10
N ALA A 142 23.59 -17.57 8.31
CA ALA A 142 23.17 -17.45 6.91
C ALA A 142 21.62 -17.31 6.81
N PRO A 143 21.10 -16.67 5.73
CA PRO A 143 19.66 -16.50 5.52
C PRO A 143 18.90 -17.82 5.62
N PRO A 144 17.65 -17.81 6.14
CA PRO A 144 16.84 -19.01 6.25
C PRO A 144 16.59 -19.62 4.86
N TYR A 145 16.62 -20.96 4.80
CA TYR A 145 16.24 -21.68 3.60
C TYR A 145 15.27 -22.82 3.94
N GLY A 146 14.54 -23.29 2.94
CA GLY A 146 13.54 -24.34 3.14
C GLY A 146 13.18 -25.04 1.83
N ARG A 147 12.29 -26.02 1.92
CA ARG A 147 11.69 -26.69 0.77
C ARG A 147 10.18 -26.50 0.76
N ILE A 148 9.60 -26.39 -0.41
CA ILE A 148 8.16 -26.38 -0.57
C ILE A 148 7.63 -27.78 -0.32
N VAL A 149 6.65 -27.88 0.60
CA VAL A 149 5.98 -29.14 0.97
C VAL A 149 4.80 -29.37 0.03
N ARG A 150 3.98 -28.33 -0.17
CA ARG A 150 2.83 -28.36 -1.06
C ARG A 150 2.42 -26.95 -1.45
N VAL A 151 1.70 -26.85 -2.54
CA VAL A 151 0.99 -25.63 -2.94
C VAL A 151 -0.33 -25.57 -2.15
N VAL A 152 -0.57 -24.44 -1.50
CA VAL A 152 -1.79 -24.15 -0.73
C VAL A 152 -2.85 -23.55 -1.63
N GLU A 153 -2.41 -22.60 -2.47
CA GLU A 153 -3.26 -21.89 -3.42
C GLU A 153 -2.46 -21.54 -4.68
N ARG A 154 -3.03 -21.76 -5.85
CA ARG A 154 -2.40 -21.38 -7.12
C ARG A 154 -2.44 -19.87 -7.31
N GLY A 155 -1.30 -19.28 -7.62
CA GLY A 155 -1.13 -17.83 -7.74
C GLY A 155 -1.57 -17.27 -9.10
N ILE A 156 -1.42 -18.04 -10.16
CA ILE A 156 -1.70 -17.64 -11.54
C ILE A 156 -2.66 -18.65 -12.15
N ARG A 157 -3.74 -18.19 -12.77
CA ARG A 157 -4.65 -18.98 -13.58
C ARG A 157 -4.57 -18.56 -15.04
N GLU A 158 -4.65 -17.27 -15.29
CA GLU A 158 -4.48 -16.66 -16.60
C GLU A 158 -3.27 -15.74 -16.58
N PHE A 159 -2.56 -15.64 -17.68
CA PHE A 159 -1.42 -14.74 -17.80
C PHE A 159 -1.23 -14.25 -19.24
N VAL A 160 -0.71 -13.03 -19.35
CA VAL A 160 -0.21 -12.52 -20.64
C VAL A 160 1.26 -12.91 -20.76
N GLY A 161 1.61 -13.52 -21.89
CA GLY A 161 2.97 -13.91 -22.17
C GLY A 161 3.29 -13.84 -23.65
N ARG A 162 4.57 -14.04 -23.98
CA ARG A 162 5.03 -14.09 -25.38
C ARG A 162 4.98 -15.51 -25.91
N TYR A 163 4.27 -15.67 -27.02
CA TYR A 163 4.23 -16.92 -27.75
C TYR A 163 5.56 -17.20 -28.45
N GLY A 164 5.97 -18.43 -28.49
CA GLY A 164 7.19 -18.85 -29.16
C GLY A 164 7.16 -20.31 -29.58
N ILE A 165 8.10 -20.67 -30.44
CA ILE A 165 8.33 -22.04 -30.91
C ILE A 165 9.80 -22.38 -30.70
N ALA A 166 10.08 -23.47 -30.01
CA ALA A 166 11.44 -23.96 -29.83
C ALA A 166 11.45 -25.50 -29.95
N GLY A 167 12.32 -26.04 -30.79
CA GLY A 167 12.42 -27.50 -31.02
C GLY A 167 11.09 -28.11 -31.49
N GLY A 168 10.29 -27.39 -32.28
CA GLY A 168 8.97 -27.82 -32.76
C GLY A 168 7.85 -27.77 -31.72
N ARG A 169 8.15 -27.36 -30.46
CA ARG A 169 7.17 -27.22 -29.39
C ARG A 169 6.71 -25.78 -29.27
N ARG A 170 5.40 -25.57 -29.16
CA ARG A 170 4.77 -24.28 -28.90
C ARG A 170 4.81 -24.01 -27.40
N PHE A 171 5.16 -22.79 -27.01
CA PHE A 171 5.16 -22.36 -25.62
C PHE A 171 4.71 -20.91 -25.49
N VAL A 172 4.25 -20.54 -24.28
CA VAL A 172 4.06 -19.15 -23.91
C VAL A 172 4.94 -18.84 -22.72
N ARG A 173 5.80 -17.81 -22.86
CA ARG A 173 6.68 -17.34 -21.80
C ARG A 173 6.04 -16.20 -21.06
N PHE A 174 5.73 -16.43 -19.77
CA PHE A 174 5.36 -15.40 -18.83
C PHE A 174 6.59 -14.73 -18.26
N ARG A 175 6.55 -13.41 -18.17
CA ARG A 175 7.66 -12.65 -17.60
C ARG A 175 7.15 -11.40 -16.90
N ASP A 176 7.48 -11.27 -15.63
CA ASP A 176 7.31 -10.05 -14.87
C ASP A 176 8.47 -9.89 -13.89
N ARG A 177 8.39 -8.91 -12.98
CA ARG A 177 9.45 -8.64 -12.00
C ARG A 177 9.66 -9.78 -11.00
N GLU A 178 8.60 -10.53 -10.72
CA GLU A 178 8.56 -11.56 -9.68
C GLU A 178 8.62 -12.97 -10.23
N ALA A 179 8.49 -13.12 -11.56
CA ALA A 179 8.37 -14.42 -12.20
C ALA A 179 8.92 -14.42 -13.63
N ASP A 180 9.55 -15.53 -14.02
CA ASP A 180 9.96 -15.83 -15.40
C ASP A 180 9.84 -17.34 -15.58
N PHE A 181 8.85 -17.78 -16.36
CA PHE A 181 8.64 -19.19 -16.70
C PHE A 181 7.99 -19.34 -18.06
N ALA A 182 8.09 -20.52 -18.66
CA ALA A 182 7.42 -20.86 -19.91
C ALA A 182 6.63 -22.14 -19.71
N LEU A 183 5.44 -22.22 -20.32
CA LEU A 183 4.62 -23.42 -20.34
C LEU A 183 4.36 -23.85 -21.80
N PRO A 184 4.38 -25.15 -22.09
CA PRO A 184 3.83 -25.69 -23.32
C PRO A 184 2.39 -25.23 -23.51
N VAL A 185 2.03 -24.87 -24.74
CA VAL A 185 0.70 -24.29 -24.99
C VAL A 185 -0.01 -24.97 -26.16
N ALA A 186 -1.31 -25.22 -25.95
CA ALA A 186 -2.25 -25.55 -27.01
C ALA A 186 -2.75 -24.25 -27.66
N VAL A 187 -2.88 -24.26 -28.98
CA VAL A 187 -3.47 -23.16 -29.76
C VAL A 187 -4.77 -23.68 -30.37
N PRO A 188 -5.95 -23.16 -29.94
CA PRO A 188 -7.23 -23.53 -30.49
C PRO A 188 -7.33 -23.22 -31.99
N ARG A 189 -8.21 -23.97 -32.69
CA ARG A 189 -8.50 -23.70 -34.10
C ARG A 189 -9.05 -22.26 -34.27
N GLY A 190 -8.56 -21.56 -35.28
CA GLY A 190 -8.94 -20.15 -35.54
C GLY A 190 -8.06 -19.10 -34.87
N LEU A 191 -7.13 -19.51 -34.02
CA LEU A 191 -6.04 -18.64 -33.52
C LEU A 191 -4.74 -19.07 -34.21
N ASP A 192 -3.98 -18.10 -34.69
CA ASP A 192 -2.68 -18.36 -35.34
C ASP A 192 -1.63 -17.33 -34.83
N PRO A 193 -1.12 -17.53 -33.59
CA PRO A 193 -0.15 -16.61 -33.00
C PRO A 193 1.21 -16.73 -33.70
N GLU A 194 1.80 -15.59 -34.00
CA GLU A 194 3.18 -15.52 -34.49
C GLU A 194 4.21 -15.53 -33.35
N PRO A 195 5.40 -16.10 -33.57
CA PRO A 195 6.48 -16.02 -32.58
C PRO A 195 6.81 -14.59 -32.19
N GLY A 196 6.87 -14.32 -30.86
CA GLY A 196 7.05 -12.99 -30.30
C GLY A 196 5.76 -12.22 -30.02
N GLU A 197 4.62 -12.70 -30.49
CA GLU A 197 3.32 -12.08 -30.21
C GLU A 197 2.89 -12.26 -28.77
N LEU A 198 2.26 -11.23 -28.20
CA LEU A 198 1.65 -11.28 -26.88
C LEU A 198 0.32 -12.02 -26.98
N VAL A 199 0.11 -12.96 -26.08
CA VAL A 199 -1.13 -13.73 -25.98
C VAL A 199 -1.62 -13.80 -24.54
N LEU A 200 -2.93 -13.84 -24.37
CA LEU A 200 -3.54 -14.27 -23.12
C LEU A 200 -3.61 -15.79 -23.14
N ALA A 201 -3.06 -16.43 -22.12
CA ALA A 201 -3.10 -17.90 -21.96
C ALA A 201 -3.70 -18.27 -20.59
N GLU A 202 -4.46 -19.35 -20.56
CA GLU A 202 -5.03 -19.97 -19.35
C GLU A 202 -4.26 -21.26 -19.04
N ILE A 203 -3.87 -21.46 -17.77
CA ILE A 203 -3.24 -22.70 -17.31
C ILE A 203 -4.32 -23.76 -17.20
N THR A 204 -4.26 -24.77 -18.06
CA THR A 204 -5.21 -25.90 -18.09
C THR A 204 -4.74 -27.06 -17.22
N GLU A 205 -3.43 -27.26 -17.11
CA GLU A 205 -2.82 -28.27 -16.26
C GLU A 205 -1.67 -27.63 -15.49
N TYR A 206 -1.70 -27.75 -14.15
CA TYR A 206 -0.58 -27.30 -13.32
C TYR A 206 0.51 -28.38 -13.26
N PRO A 207 1.80 -28.00 -13.05
CA PRO A 207 2.83 -28.99 -12.78
C PRO A 207 2.43 -29.88 -11.59
N GLU A 208 2.60 -31.20 -11.71
CA GLU A 208 2.29 -32.16 -10.67
C GLU A 208 3.11 -33.44 -10.82
N GLY A 209 3.78 -33.87 -9.74
CA GLY A 209 4.52 -35.12 -9.71
C GLY A 209 5.67 -35.21 -10.74
N GLY A 210 6.29 -34.07 -11.07
CA GLY A 210 7.36 -33.97 -12.06
C GLY A 210 6.86 -33.87 -13.52
N LYS A 211 5.55 -33.83 -13.74
CA LYS A 211 4.97 -33.53 -15.06
C LYS A 211 4.96 -32.01 -15.28
N GLU A 212 5.30 -31.62 -16.51
CA GLU A 212 5.26 -30.23 -16.94
C GLU A 212 3.82 -29.74 -17.05
N GLY A 213 3.54 -28.53 -16.53
CA GLY A 213 2.22 -27.90 -16.68
C GLY A 213 1.92 -27.53 -18.14
N ARG A 214 0.65 -27.24 -18.44
CA ARG A 214 0.19 -26.83 -19.78
C ARG A 214 -0.74 -25.63 -19.70
N ALA A 215 -0.76 -24.87 -20.78
CA ALA A 215 -1.68 -23.76 -20.95
C ALA A 215 -2.38 -23.81 -22.31
N THR A 216 -3.41 -23.01 -22.48
CA THR A 216 -4.14 -22.84 -23.75
C THR A 216 -4.19 -21.37 -24.09
N VAL A 217 -3.91 -20.98 -25.34
CA VAL A 217 -4.07 -19.61 -25.82
C VAL A 217 -5.55 -19.26 -25.86
N VAL A 218 -5.93 -18.17 -25.21
CA VAL A 218 -7.31 -17.69 -25.13
C VAL A 218 -7.55 -16.54 -26.12
N ARG A 219 -6.56 -15.65 -26.28
CA ARG A 219 -6.69 -14.44 -27.12
C ARG A 219 -5.33 -13.96 -27.60
N LEU A 220 -5.28 -13.48 -28.84
CA LEU A 220 -4.13 -12.79 -29.41
C LEU A 220 -4.21 -11.31 -29.01
N LEU A 221 -3.05 -10.72 -28.66
CA LEU A 221 -2.95 -9.34 -28.16
C LEU A 221 -2.05 -8.46 -29.03
N GLY A 222 -1.44 -9.02 -30.09
CA GLY A 222 -0.54 -8.33 -30.99
C GLY A 222 0.93 -8.36 -30.56
N LYS A 223 1.80 -7.76 -31.35
CA LYS A 223 3.26 -7.82 -31.16
C LYS A 223 3.78 -6.74 -30.21
N SER A 224 3.07 -5.63 -30.10
CA SER A 224 3.49 -4.44 -29.35
C SER A 224 2.78 -4.31 -28.01
N HIS A 225 3.47 -3.78 -27.03
CA HIS A 225 2.85 -3.35 -25.78
C HIS A 225 1.96 -2.12 -26.00
N THR A 226 0.77 -2.15 -25.40
CA THR A 226 -0.17 -1.02 -25.27
C THR A 226 -0.59 -0.93 -23.81
N MET A 227 -1.25 0.17 -23.43
CA MET A 227 -1.83 0.28 -22.08
C MET A 227 -2.84 -0.84 -21.80
N GLU A 228 -3.60 -1.27 -22.83
CA GLU A 228 -4.52 -2.40 -22.70
C GLU A 228 -3.80 -3.71 -22.37
N THR A 229 -2.73 -4.04 -23.13
CA THR A 229 -1.98 -5.30 -22.90
C THR A 229 -1.25 -5.27 -21.55
N ILE A 230 -0.73 -4.12 -21.13
CA ILE A 230 -0.10 -3.92 -19.82
C ILE A 230 -1.12 -4.11 -18.70
N ALA A 231 -2.29 -3.44 -18.78
CA ALA A 231 -3.34 -3.56 -17.79
C ALA A 231 -3.85 -5.01 -17.68
N LEU A 232 -4.07 -5.69 -18.83
CA LEU A 232 -4.49 -7.08 -18.85
C LEU A 232 -3.43 -8.01 -18.23
N ALA A 233 -2.15 -7.81 -18.54
CA ALA A 233 -1.07 -8.59 -17.96
C ALA A 233 -1.03 -8.48 -16.43
N VAL A 234 -1.21 -7.28 -15.90
CA VAL A 234 -1.20 -7.04 -14.46
C VAL A 234 -2.46 -7.59 -13.78
N THR A 235 -3.65 -7.34 -14.33
CA THR A 235 -4.91 -7.80 -13.74
C THR A 235 -5.00 -9.32 -13.70
N SER A 236 -4.63 -10.01 -14.81
CA SER A 236 -4.61 -11.47 -14.88
C SER A 236 -3.61 -12.07 -13.88
N SER A 237 -2.37 -11.54 -13.85
CA SER A 237 -1.32 -12.08 -12.99
C SER A 237 -1.52 -11.80 -11.50
N ARG A 238 -2.33 -10.78 -11.14
CA ARG A 238 -2.67 -10.42 -9.76
C ARG A 238 -4.07 -10.84 -9.35
N ARG A 239 -4.80 -11.53 -10.26
CA ARG A 239 -6.17 -12.01 -10.02
C ARG A 239 -7.11 -10.87 -9.58
N ILE A 240 -6.95 -9.69 -10.20
CA ILE A 240 -7.87 -8.58 -9.98
C ILE A 240 -9.20 -8.90 -10.67
N PRO A 241 -10.34 -8.93 -9.96
CA PRO A 241 -11.63 -9.24 -10.57
C PRO A 241 -12.06 -8.13 -11.54
N ALA A 242 -11.77 -8.30 -12.84
CA ALA A 242 -12.08 -7.26 -13.85
C ALA A 242 -13.53 -7.33 -14.35
N LYS A 243 -14.18 -8.50 -14.31
CA LYS A 243 -15.57 -8.69 -14.76
C LYS A 243 -16.50 -8.82 -13.56
N PHE A 244 -17.71 -8.31 -13.67
CA PHE A 244 -18.79 -8.54 -12.71
C PHE A 244 -19.47 -9.88 -13.00
N SER A 245 -20.05 -10.50 -11.97
CA SER A 245 -20.91 -11.66 -12.13
C SER A 245 -22.19 -11.28 -12.88
N GLU A 246 -22.76 -12.23 -13.63
CA GLU A 246 -24.04 -12.01 -14.34
C GLU A 246 -25.14 -11.57 -13.37
N GLY A 247 -25.23 -12.23 -12.21
CA GLY A 247 -26.19 -11.87 -11.18
C GLY A 247 -26.01 -10.44 -10.64
N ALA A 248 -24.78 -9.93 -10.52
CA ALA A 248 -24.54 -8.54 -10.12
C ALA A 248 -24.97 -7.55 -11.21
N LEU A 249 -24.76 -7.89 -12.48
CA LEU A 249 -25.20 -7.05 -13.60
C LEU A 249 -26.73 -7.03 -13.73
N GLU A 250 -27.40 -8.18 -13.54
CA GLU A 250 -28.87 -8.27 -13.52
C GLU A 250 -29.46 -7.48 -12.35
N GLU A 251 -28.91 -7.63 -11.13
CA GLU A 251 -29.34 -6.87 -9.94
C GLU A 251 -29.18 -5.37 -10.20
N ALA A 252 -28.04 -4.93 -10.74
CA ALA A 252 -27.79 -3.54 -11.11
C ALA A 252 -28.76 -3.00 -12.16
N GLY A 253 -29.16 -3.83 -13.13
CA GLY A 253 -30.11 -3.47 -14.18
C GLY A 253 -31.54 -3.22 -13.66
N ARG A 254 -31.89 -3.74 -12.49
CA ARG A 254 -33.19 -3.49 -11.83
C ARG A 254 -33.25 -2.18 -11.06
N ILE A 255 -32.10 -1.55 -10.80
CA ILE A 255 -32.05 -0.29 -10.04
C ILE A 255 -32.42 0.88 -10.98
N PRO A 256 -33.42 1.69 -10.62
CA PRO A 256 -33.77 2.85 -11.44
C PRO A 256 -32.62 3.84 -11.59
N PRO A 257 -32.34 4.37 -12.79
CA PRO A 257 -31.23 5.30 -13.03
C PRO A 257 -31.46 6.71 -12.44
N THR A 258 -32.67 6.97 -11.97
CA THR A 258 -33.09 8.27 -11.43
C THR A 258 -33.78 8.14 -10.08
N VAL A 259 -33.55 9.11 -9.22
CA VAL A 259 -34.22 9.22 -7.91
C VAL A 259 -35.60 9.86 -8.10
N ARG A 260 -36.66 9.09 -7.86
CA ARG A 260 -38.05 9.60 -7.84
C ARG A 260 -38.33 10.23 -6.46
N VAL A 261 -38.77 11.47 -6.48
CA VAL A 261 -39.19 12.18 -5.26
C VAL A 261 -40.69 12.13 -5.17
N GLU A 262 -41.24 11.36 -4.24
CA GLU A 262 -42.66 11.38 -3.95
C GLU A 262 -42.93 12.57 -3.01
N ARG A 263 -43.83 13.48 -3.41
CA ARG A 263 -44.24 14.62 -2.59
C ARG A 263 -45.04 14.08 -1.39
N GLY A 264 -44.65 14.45 -0.17
CA GLY A 264 -45.42 14.19 1.05
C GLY A 264 -44.93 13.08 1.98
N ARG A 265 -43.75 12.48 1.75
CA ARG A 265 -43.21 11.47 2.69
C ARG A 265 -42.21 12.06 3.70
N GLU A 266 -42.67 12.93 4.59
CA GLU A 266 -41.97 13.33 5.82
C GLU A 266 -42.14 12.32 6.97
N LYS A 267 -43.01 11.31 6.82
CA LYS A 267 -43.23 10.27 7.82
C LYS A 267 -42.35 9.07 7.53
N ARG A 268 -41.78 8.45 8.60
CA ARG A 268 -41.09 7.15 8.55
C ARG A 268 -41.69 6.31 7.43
N GLU A 269 -40.89 5.98 6.43
CA GLU A 269 -41.38 5.07 5.39
C GLU A 269 -41.91 3.82 6.09
N ARG A 270 -43.01 3.25 5.59
CA ARG A 270 -43.70 2.08 6.19
C ARG A 270 -42.77 0.89 6.42
N ASN A 271 -41.55 0.90 5.88
CA ASN A 271 -40.53 -0.14 5.92
C ASN A 271 -39.41 0.09 6.95
N GLY A 272 -39.54 1.02 7.89
CA GLY A 272 -38.53 1.21 8.96
C GLY A 272 -37.32 2.08 8.60
N HIS A 273 -37.23 2.54 7.37
CA HIS A 273 -36.14 3.44 6.94
C HIS A 273 -36.24 4.84 7.57
N LEU A 274 -35.07 5.45 7.76
CA LEU A 274 -34.98 6.83 8.26
C LEU A 274 -35.53 7.82 7.23
N PRO A 275 -36.29 8.88 7.69
CA PRO A 275 -36.74 9.96 6.81
C PRO A 275 -35.52 10.71 6.25
N ARG A 276 -35.61 11.12 4.98
CA ARG A 276 -34.56 11.89 4.32
C ARG A 276 -34.80 13.39 4.44
N VAL A 277 -33.74 14.13 4.78
CA VAL A 277 -33.78 15.59 4.82
C VAL A 277 -33.63 16.13 3.39
N ASP A 278 -34.57 16.98 2.95
CA ASP A 278 -34.46 17.64 1.65
C ASP A 278 -33.51 18.84 1.72
N GLN A 279 -32.34 18.68 1.11
CA GLN A 279 -31.27 19.68 1.06
C GLN A 279 -31.01 20.18 -0.38
N ARG A 280 -31.93 19.97 -1.32
CA ARG A 280 -31.78 20.35 -2.75
C ARG A 280 -31.66 21.84 -2.98
N ALA A 281 -32.12 22.67 -2.04
CA ALA A 281 -32.00 24.12 -2.10
C ALA A 281 -30.55 24.60 -1.82
N LEU A 282 -29.75 23.82 -1.09
CA LEU A 282 -28.39 24.20 -0.72
C LEU A 282 -27.42 24.10 -1.92
N PRO A 283 -26.42 25.00 -2.00
CA PRO A 283 -25.49 25.09 -3.12
C PRO A 283 -24.36 24.05 -3.03
N PHE A 284 -24.68 22.77 -2.95
CA PHE A 284 -23.69 21.69 -3.01
C PHE A 284 -22.92 21.72 -4.31
N VAL A 285 -21.62 21.48 -4.24
CA VAL A 285 -20.72 21.29 -5.40
C VAL A 285 -19.88 20.04 -5.20
N THR A 286 -19.52 19.39 -6.31
CA THR A 286 -18.47 18.36 -6.33
C THR A 286 -17.19 18.97 -6.87
N ILE A 287 -16.01 18.56 -6.34
CA ILE A 287 -14.68 19.04 -6.74
C ILE A 287 -13.77 17.83 -6.91
N ASP A 288 -13.49 17.46 -8.15
CA ASP A 288 -12.82 16.20 -8.50
C ASP A 288 -11.81 16.42 -9.62
N GLY A 289 -11.07 15.34 -9.96
CA GLY A 289 -10.22 15.34 -11.16
C GLY A 289 -11.02 15.47 -12.45
N GLU A 290 -10.39 15.97 -13.53
CA GLU A 290 -11.04 16.19 -14.83
C GLU A 290 -11.68 14.90 -15.37
N ASP A 291 -10.99 13.77 -15.22
CA ASP A 291 -11.41 12.46 -15.76
C ASP A 291 -12.38 11.69 -14.85
N ALA A 292 -12.68 12.19 -13.64
CA ALA A 292 -13.56 11.53 -12.68
C ALA A 292 -15.02 11.47 -13.18
N ARG A 293 -15.70 10.34 -12.91
CA ARG A 293 -17.11 10.09 -13.24
C ARG A 293 -17.94 9.60 -12.07
N ASP A 294 -17.27 9.11 -11.03
CA ASP A 294 -17.81 8.50 -9.81
C ASP A 294 -17.66 9.47 -8.63
N PHE A 295 -18.51 10.52 -8.63
CA PHE A 295 -18.48 11.57 -7.61
C PHE A 295 -19.05 11.04 -6.30
N ASP A 296 -18.18 10.69 -5.34
CA ASP A 296 -18.55 10.16 -4.04
C ASP A 296 -19.07 11.24 -3.10
N ASP A 297 -18.52 12.46 -3.17
CA ASP A 297 -18.76 13.53 -2.21
C ASP A 297 -19.19 14.85 -2.88
N ALA A 298 -20.04 15.58 -2.17
CA ALA A 298 -20.38 16.95 -2.46
C ALA A 298 -20.31 17.79 -1.18
N VAL A 299 -19.79 19.00 -1.29
CA VAL A 299 -19.56 19.89 -0.15
C VAL A 299 -20.38 21.17 -0.28
N CYS A 300 -20.80 21.68 0.86
CA CYS A 300 -21.52 22.96 0.96
C CYS A 300 -21.16 23.66 2.28
N LEU A 301 -20.80 24.93 2.22
CA LEU A 301 -20.58 25.77 3.41
C LEU A 301 -21.64 26.87 3.47
N VAL A 302 -22.57 26.73 4.42
CA VAL A 302 -23.62 27.70 4.67
C VAL A 302 -23.29 28.59 5.86
N SER A 303 -23.78 29.83 5.82
CA SER A 303 -23.72 30.76 6.95
C SER A 303 -25.12 31.26 7.26
N GLU A 304 -25.62 30.88 8.41
CA GLU A 304 -26.92 31.29 8.89
C GLU A 304 -26.76 32.05 10.21
N ARG A 305 -27.22 33.32 10.25
CA ARG A 305 -27.15 34.16 11.44
C ARG A 305 -25.76 34.23 12.09
N GLY A 306 -24.70 34.32 11.25
CA GLY A 306 -23.30 34.38 11.68
C GLY A 306 -22.69 33.02 12.09
N ARG A 307 -23.46 31.93 12.07
CA ARG A 307 -22.96 30.57 12.33
C ARG A 307 -22.62 29.86 11.02
N ASN A 308 -21.41 29.36 10.91
CA ASN A 308 -20.99 28.59 9.76
C ASN A 308 -21.20 27.11 10.00
N ARG A 309 -21.71 26.42 8.96
CA ARG A 309 -21.90 24.96 8.97
C ARG A 309 -21.35 24.38 7.68
N LEU A 310 -20.50 23.39 7.80
CA LEU A 310 -20.01 22.59 6.68
C LEU A 310 -20.89 21.35 6.55
N LEU A 311 -21.47 21.18 5.38
CA LEU A 311 -22.19 19.97 5.02
C LEU A 311 -21.35 19.16 4.05
N VAL A 312 -21.08 17.91 4.41
CA VAL A 312 -20.39 16.93 3.57
C VAL A 312 -21.40 15.83 3.25
N ALA A 313 -21.86 15.83 2.01
CA ALA A 313 -22.86 14.87 1.52
C ALA A 313 -22.16 13.76 0.74
N ILE A 314 -22.26 12.52 1.21
CA ILE A 314 -21.62 11.34 0.62
C ILE A 314 -22.70 10.49 -0.05
N ALA A 315 -22.41 9.96 -1.24
CA ALA A 315 -23.30 9.09 -1.98
C ALA A 315 -23.83 7.92 -1.12
N ASP A 316 -25.15 7.78 -1.01
CA ASP A 316 -25.77 6.72 -0.21
C ASP A 316 -25.82 5.39 -0.95
N VAL A 317 -24.63 4.81 -1.20
CA VAL A 317 -24.46 3.52 -1.89
C VAL A 317 -25.21 2.40 -1.15
N SER A 318 -25.25 2.45 0.18
CA SER A 318 -25.91 1.43 0.99
C SER A 318 -27.44 1.35 0.78
N HIS A 319 -28.04 2.36 0.16
CA HIS A 319 -29.44 2.33 -0.28
C HIS A 319 -29.66 1.44 -1.51
N TYR A 320 -28.68 1.42 -2.42
CA TYR A 320 -28.77 0.71 -3.70
C TYR A 320 -28.16 -0.69 -3.67
N VAL A 321 -27.27 -0.95 -2.71
CA VAL A 321 -26.54 -2.23 -2.58
C VAL A 321 -27.09 -2.97 -1.36
N PRO A 322 -28.08 -3.85 -1.55
CA PRO A 322 -28.66 -4.61 -0.45
C PRO A 322 -27.64 -5.59 0.12
N LEU A 323 -27.67 -5.74 1.44
CA LEU A 323 -26.78 -6.60 2.18
C LEU A 323 -26.92 -8.06 1.72
N GLY A 324 -25.80 -8.71 1.35
CA GLY A 324 -25.75 -10.07 0.88
C GLY A 324 -26.30 -10.27 -0.54
N GLY A 325 -26.67 -9.20 -1.27
CA GLY A 325 -27.01 -9.23 -2.70
C GLY A 325 -25.83 -9.64 -3.59
N GLN A 326 -26.05 -9.80 -4.87
CA GLN A 326 -24.99 -10.16 -5.81
C GLN A 326 -23.98 -9.02 -5.98
N ILE A 327 -24.47 -7.78 -6.08
CA ILE A 327 -23.61 -6.59 -6.12
C ILE A 327 -22.75 -6.50 -4.87
N ASP A 328 -23.32 -6.76 -3.70
CA ASP A 328 -22.63 -6.70 -2.41
C ASP A 328 -21.50 -7.74 -2.34
N ARG A 329 -21.76 -8.97 -2.80
CA ARG A 329 -20.75 -10.04 -2.86
C ARG A 329 -19.59 -9.69 -3.79
N ASP A 330 -19.89 -9.20 -4.99
CA ASP A 330 -18.88 -8.77 -5.96
C ASP A 330 -18.08 -7.59 -5.41
N ALA A 331 -18.72 -6.59 -4.80
CA ALA A 331 -18.07 -5.44 -4.20
C ALA A 331 -17.15 -5.84 -3.04
N TYR A 332 -17.59 -6.76 -2.17
CA TYR A 332 -16.74 -7.29 -1.09
C TYR A 332 -15.52 -8.05 -1.61
N ALA A 333 -15.72 -8.92 -2.63
CA ALA A 333 -14.61 -9.65 -3.25
C ALA A 333 -13.58 -8.72 -3.91
N ARG A 334 -14.01 -7.59 -4.47
CA ARG A 334 -13.16 -6.54 -5.04
C ARG A 334 -12.48 -5.71 -3.97
N GLY A 335 -13.21 -5.36 -2.92
CA GLY A 335 -12.78 -4.55 -1.79
C GLY A 335 -12.59 -3.07 -2.10
N THR A 336 -12.09 -2.74 -3.28
CA THR A 336 -11.86 -1.37 -3.76
C THR A 336 -11.84 -1.31 -5.28
N SER A 337 -12.09 -0.12 -5.86
CA SER A 337 -11.79 0.17 -7.26
C SER A 337 -10.27 0.21 -7.49
N VAL A 338 -9.84 -0.07 -8.73
CA VAL A 338 -8.43 -0.02 -9.15
C VAL A 338 -8.28 1.00 -10.28
N TYR A 339 -7.39 1.97 -10.12
CA TYR A 339 -7.24 3.09 -11.06
C TYR A 339 -5.93 2.96 -11.86
N PHE A 340 -6.06 2.72 -13.16
CA PHE A 340 -4.95 2.78 -14.10
C PHE A 340 -4.92 4.13 -14.82
N PRO A 341 -3.80 4.52 -15.44
CA PRO A 341 -3.70 5.82 -16.09
C PRO A 341 -4.74 6.09 -17.18
N ASP A 342 -5.29 5.05 -17.81
CA ASP A 342 -6.23 5.13 -18.93
C ASP A 342 -7.62 4.55 -18.63
N ARG A 343 -7.80 3.87 -17.50
CA ARG A 343 -9.06 3.19 -17.14
C ARG A 343 -9.21 2.93 -15.67
N CYS A 344 -10.45 2.71 -15.24
CA CYS A 344 -10.78 2.23 -13.89
C CYS A 344 -11.39 0.82 -13.99
N ILE A 345 -11.04 -0.04 -13.03
CA ILE A 345 -11.77 -1.27 -12.73
C ILE A 345 -12.62 -0.98 -11.50
N PRO A 346 -13.91 -0.67 -11.66
CA PRO A 346 -14.72 -0.16 -10.56
C PRO A 346 -15.12 -1.27 -9.58
N MET A 347 -15.32 -0.91 -8.31
CA MET A 347 -15.84 -1.80 -7.28
C MET A 347 -17.31 -2.16 -7.51
N LEU A 348 -18.09 -1.23 -8.01
CA LEU A 348 -19.52 -1.38 -8.31
C LEU A 348 -19.77 -1.33 -9.82
N PRO A 349 -20.84 -1.97 -10.33
CA PRO A 349 -21.24 -1.84 -11.74
C PRO A 349 -21.34 -0.37 -12.18
N PRO A 350 -20.93 -0.01 -13.42
CA PRO A 350 -20.91 1.38 -13.90
C PRO A 350 -22.28 2.09 -13.84
N SER A 351 -23.39 1.34 -13.97
CA SER A 351 -24.73 1.90 -13.77
C SER A 351 -24.98 2.47 -12.38
N LEU A 352 -24.23 1.98 -11.37
CA LEU A 352 -24.24 2.52 -10.01
C LEU A 352 -23.12 3.55 -9.84
N SER A 353 -21.86 3.15 -10.04
CA SER A 353 -20.68 3.97 -9.73
C SER A 353 -20.64 5.27 -10.54
N GLU A 354 -20.89 5.19 -11.83
CA GLU A 354 -20.97 6.37 -12.72
C GLU A 354 -22.42 6.82 -12.95
N GLY A 355 -23.41 6.08 -12.44
CA GLY A 355 -24.84 6.29 -12.66
C GLY A 355 -25.53 6.93 -11.48
N VAL A 356 -26.43 6.16 -10.82
CA VAL A 356 -27.36 6.65 -9.80
C VAL A 356 -26.68 7.06 -8.51
N CYS A 357 -25.52 6.49 -8.16
CA CYS A 357 -24.76 6.87 -6.96
C CYS A 357 -23.93 8.14 -7.18
N SER A 358 -23.38 8.36 -8.37
CA SER A 358 -22.52 9.51 -8.66
C SER A 358 -23.26 10.85 -8.50
N LEU A 359 -22.72 11.76 -7.69
CA LEU A 359 -23.34 13.05 -7.32
C LEU A 359 -23.26 14.09 -8.45
N LYS A 360 -23.71 13.69 -9.64
CA LYS A 360 -23.70 14.52 -10.86
C LYS A 360 -24.52 15.81 -10.67
N PRO A 361 -24.13 16.93 -11.30
CA PRO A 361 -24.80 18.20 -11.18
C PRO A 361 -26.22 18.18 -11.78
N GLY A 362 -27.12 18.95 -11.20
CA GLY A 362 -28.47 19.18 -11.73
C GLY A 362 -29.48 18.05 -11.50
N VAL A 363 -29.06 16.91 -10.94
CA VAL A 363 -29.92 15.74 -10.71
C VAL A 363 -30.09 15.42 -9.23
N ASN A 364 -31.22 14.81 -8.88
CA ASN A 364 -31.47 14.38 -7.50
C ASN A 364 -30.58 13.20 -7.15
N ARG A 365 -29.96 13.22 -5.96
CA ARG A 365 -29.13 12.14 -5.43
C ARG A 365 -29.40 11.89 -3.96
N LEU A 366 -29.39 10.61 -3.58
CA LEU A 366 -29.47 10.18 -2.20
C LEU A 366 -28.09 10.22 -1.57
N THR A 367 -28.02 10.81 -0.38
CA THR A 367 -26.76 10.96 0.36
C THR A 367 -26.93 10.63 1.84
N MET A 368 -25.80 10.34 2.48
CA MET A 368 -25.59 10.46 3.92
C MET A 368 -24.83 11.76 4.15
N THR A 369 -25.46 12.72 4.80
CA THR A 369 -24.87 14.04 5.05
C THR A 369 -24.34 14.15 6.47
N VAL A 370 -23.09 14.59 6.59
CA VAL A 370 -22.45 15.02 7.84
C VAL A 370 -22.55 16.54 7.91
N ASP A 371 -23.19 17.05 8.94
CA ASP A 371 -23.39 18.48 9.16
C ASP A 371 -22.58 18.92 10.39
N ILE A 372 -21.57 19.76 10.16
CA ILE A 372 -20.59 20.16 11.15
C ILE A 372 -20.68 21.66 11.39
N PRO A 373 -21.20 22.09 12.54
CA PRO A 373 -21.20 23.49 12.90
C PRO A 373 -19.80 23.95 13.30
N PHE A 374 -19.48 25.21 13.01
CA PHE A 374 -18.26 25.86 13.49
C PHE A 374 -18.61 26.96 14.50
N ASN A 375 -17.80 27.06 15.55
CA ASN A 375 -17.90 28.17 16.49
C ASN A 375 -17.29 29.45 15.89
N GLU A 376 -17.33 30.56 16.63
CA GLU A 376 -16.80 31.87 16.22
C GLU A 376 -15.32 31.84 15.95
N GLN A 377 -14.55 30.98 16.62
CA GLN A 377 -13.12 30.79 16.42
C GLN A 377 -12.82 29.86 15.22
N GLY A 378 -13.84 29.38 14.51
CA GLY A 378 -13.72 28.47 13.39
C GLY A 378 -13.31 27.04 13.78
N ARG A 379 -13.54 26.63 15.03
CA ARG A 379 -13.33 25.24 15.47
C ARG A 379 -14.59 24.42 15.21
N PRO A 380 -14.46 23.17 14.74
CA PRO A 380 -15.62 22.30 14.51
C PRO A 380 -16.28 21.92 15.84
N GLY A 381 -17.60 21.94 15.84
CA GLY A 381 -18.45 21.47 16.92
C GLY A 381 -18.93 20.04 16.70
N THR A 382 -19.92 19.61 17.49
CA THR A 382 -20.51 18.27 17.38
C THR A 382 -21.27 18.11 16.07
N ALA A 383 -20.89 17.12 15.28
CA ALA A 383 -21.53 16.81 14.01
C ALA A 383 -22.88 16.13 14.20
N SER A 384 -23.80 16.37 13.28
CA SER A 384 -25.04 15.61 13.11
C SER A 384 -25.06 14.87 11.77
N PHE A 385 -25.84 13.79 11.70
CA PHE A 385 -25.85 12.87 10.57
C PHE A 385 -27.29 12.62 10.12
N SER A 386 -27.52 12.65 8.81
CA SER A 386 -28.84 12.37 8.27
C SER A 386 -28.79 11.76 6.87
N PRO A 387 -29.64 10.79 6.57
CA PRO A 387 -29.99 10.50 5.19
C PRO A 387 -30.57 11.74 4.54
N SER A 388 -30.10 12.10 3.35
CA SER A 388 -30.49 13.35 2.70
C SER A 388 -30.80 13.16 1.23
N LEU A 389 -31.44 14.15 0.65
CA LEU A 389 -31.67 14.30 -0.77
C LEU A 389 -31.07 15.62 -1.21
N ILE A 390 -30.07 15.56 -2.07
CA ILE A 390 -29.38 16.74 -2.61
C ILE A 390 -29.56 16.88 -4.12
N ARG A 391 -29.21 18.06 -4.62
CA ARG A 391 -29.01 18.35 -6.04
C ARG A 391 -27.77 19.23 -6.18
N SER A 392 -26.66 18.65 -6.58
CA SER A 392 -25.42 19.40 -6.80
C SER A 392 -25.63 20.53 -7.83
N ARG A 393 -25.13 21.72 -7.55
CA ARG A 393 -25.25 22.90 -8.42
C ARG A 393 -24.22 22.90 -9.53
N ALA A 394 -23.01 22.39 -9.26
CA ALA A 394 -21.93 22.36 -10.20
C ALA A 394 -20.98 21.18 -9.93
N ARG A 395 -20.41 20.65 -11.02
CA ARG A 395 -19.22 19.82 -10.99
C ARG A 395 -18.05 20.72 -11.32
N LEU A 396 -17.11 20.87 -10.38
CA LEU A 396 -15.88 21.64 -10.51
C LEU A 396 -14.69 20.70 -10.60
N THR A 397 -13.63 21.15 -11.26
CA THR A 397 -12.35 20.44 -11.21
C THR A 397 -11.41 21.08 -10.18
N TYR A 398 -10.43 20.33 -9.72
CA TYR A 398 -9.37 20.89 -8.86
C TYR A 398 -8.65 22.06 -9.52
N ASP A 399 -8.43 21.99 -10.85
CA ASP A 399 -7.80 23.06 -11.64
C ASP A 399 -8.69 24.30 -11.73
N ASP A 400 -10.00 24.14 -11.93
CA ASP A 400 -10.96 25.27 -11.96
C ASP A 400 -10.95 26.02 -10.62
N VAL A 401 -11.03 25.27 -9.51
CA VAL A 401 -11.05 25.87 -8.17
C VAL A 401 -9.71 26.53 -7.85
N HIS A 402 -8.60 25.88 -8.15
CA HIS A 402 -7.27 26.47 -7.97
C HIS A 402 -7.12 27.76 -8.76
N SER A 403 -7.43 27.75 -10.07
CA SER A 403 -7.36 28.92 -10.92
C SER A 403 -8.23 30.06 -10.40
N PHE A 404 -9.43 29.77 -9.91
CA PHE A 404 -10.33 30.76 -9.34
C PHE A 404 -9.76 31.40 -8.06
N LEU A 405 -9.20 30.61 -7.16
CA LEU A 405 -8.65 31.08 -5.89
C LEU A 405 -7.34 31.89 -6.11
N THR A 406 -6.44 31.41 -6.97
CA THR A 406 -5.11 32.00 -7.22
C THR A 406 -5.18 33.30 -8.04
N GLN A 407 -5.99 33.37 -9.11
CA GLN A 407 -6.07 34.54 -10.00
C GLN A 407 -6.51 35.80 -9.26
N ARG A 408 -7.25 35.67 -8.17
CA ARG A 408 -7.63 36.82 -7.35
C ARG A 408 -6.49 37.30 -6.43
N GLN A 409 -5.66 36.38 -5.95
CA GLN A 409 -4.47 36.73 -5.15
C GLN A 409 -3.48 37.56 -6.01
N GLU A 410 -3.44 37.31 -7.32
CA GLU A 410 -2.62 38.05 -8.30
C GLU A 410 -3.29 39.34 -8.83
N GLY A 411 -4.46 39.73 -8.29
CA GLY A 411 -5.18 40.93 -8.74
C GLY A 411 -5.85 40.82 -10.14
N ARG A 412 -5.86 39.58 -10.71
CA ARG A 412 -6.53 39.32 -12.01
C ARG A 412 -8.02 38.96 -11.77
N LYS A 413 -8.90 39.31 -12.73
CA LYS A 413 -10.32 38.87 -12.68
C LYS A 413 -10.34 37.35 -12.86
N GLY A 414 -10.64 36.61 -11.76
CA GLY A 414 -10.73 35.16 -11.77
C GLY A 414 -11.72 34.61 -12.79
N GLY A 415 -11.57 33.32 -13.17
CA GLY A 415 -12.49 32.62 -14.06
C GLY A 415 -13.95 32.77 -13.64
N ARG A 416 -14.87 32.67 -14.59
CA ARG A 416 -16.32 32.95 -14.42
C ARG A 416 -16.97 31.81 -13.55
N MET A 417 -16.90 31.95 -12.21
CA MET A 417 -17.72 31.14 -11.30
C MET A 417 -19.00 31.89 -10.91
N PRO A 418 -20.16 31.20 -10.75
CA PRO A 418 -21.35 31.82 -10.19
C PRO A 418 -21.02 32.51 -8.87
N GLY A 419 -21.54 33.73 -8.63
CA GLY A 419 -21.17 34.56 -7.47
C GLY A 419 -21.29 33.85 -6.13
N GLU A 420 -22.41 33.13 -5.94
CA GLU A 420 -22.68 32.34 -4.71
C GLU A 420 -21.65 31.24 -4.49
N ILE A 421 -21.32 30.46 -5.53
CA ILE A 421 -20.33 29.38 -5.45
C ILE A 421 -18.93 29.94 -5.21
N GLY A 422 -18.57 31.01 -5.91
CA GLY A 422 -17.25 31.63 -5.74
C GLY A 422 -17.02 32.19 -4.34
N GLU A 423 -18.05 32.81 -3.73
CA GLU A 423 -17.98 33.28 -2.35
C GLU A 423 -17.87 32.10 -1.35
N MET A 424 -18.65 31.06 -1.56
CA MET A 424 -18.59 29.84 -0.76
C MET A 424 -17.20 29.21 -0.81
N LEU A 425 -16.58 29.08 -1.99
CA LEU A 425 -15.23 28.52 -2.16
C LEU A 425 -14.15 29.30 -1.40
N ARG A 426 -14.21 30.63 -1.41
CA ARG A 426 -13.25 31.46 -0.66
C ARG A 426 -13.36 31.24 0.86
N ARG A 427 -14.60 31.10 1.34
CA ARG A 427 -14.84 30.79 2.75
C ARG A 427 -14.34 29.40 3.08
N MET A 428 -14.57 28.41 2.20
CA MET A 428 -14.07 27.05 2.34
C MET A 428 -12.53 27.03 2.43
N GLU A 429 -11.84 27.83 1.60
CA GLU A 429 -10.36 27.96 1.65
C GLU A 429 -9.89 28.42 3.04
N VAL A 430 -10.53 29.44 3.61
CA VAL A 430 -10.19 29.93 4.96
C VAL A 430 -10.40 28.85 6.02
N PHE A 431 -11.51 28.10 5.96
CA PHE A 431 -11.79 27.03 6.91
C PHE A 431 -10.83 25.86 6.75
N ALA A 432 -10.55 25.43 5.52
CA ALA A 432 -9.60 24.38 5.24
C ALA A 432 -8.18 24.74 5.75
N GLY A 433 -7.74 25.97 5.54
CA GLY A 433 -6.48 26.47 6.08
C GLY A 433 -6.39 26.39 7.61
N ARG A 434 -7.48 26.74 8.32
CA ARG A 434 -7.55 26.60 9.79
C ARG A 434 -7.50 25.15 10.24
N LEU A 435 -8.19 24.24 9.55
CA LEU A 435 -8.17 22.82 9.84
C LEU A 435 -6.78 22.23 9.62
N SER A 436 -6.11 22.61 8.54
CA SER A 436 -4.74 22.18 8.22
C SER A 436 -3.74 22.64 9.28
N LEU A 437 -3.83 23.89 9.73
CA LEU A 437 -2.98 24.40 10.83
C LEU A 437 -3.23 23.62 12.13
N ALA A 438 -4.51 23.42 12.50
CA ALA A 438 -4.83 22.64 13.69
C ALA A 438 -4.36 21.18 13.60
N ARG A 439 -4.34 20.59 12.39
CA ARG A 439 -3.79 19.27 12.13
C ARG A 439 -2.27 19.24 12.30
N ALA A 440 -1.56 20.23 11.79
CA ALA A 440 -0.12 20.37 11.95
C ALA A 440 0.27 20.56 13.44
N ASP A 441 -0.49 21.37 14.19
CA ASP A 441 -0.28 21.59 15.62
C ASP A 441 -0.46 20.31 16.46
N ARG A 442 -1.41 19.44 16.07
CA ARG A 442 -1.57 18.11 16.70
C ARG A 442 -0.41 17.17 16.42
N GLY A 443 0.42 17.47 15.44
CA GLY A 443 1.59 16.66 15.11
C GLY A 443 1.40 15.70 13.94
N ALA A 444 0.42 15.94 13.09
CA ALA A 444 0.26 15.20 11.84
C ALA A 444 1.50 15.36 10.94
N LEU A 445 1.77 14.30 10.18
CA LEU A 445 2.85 14.28 9.20
C LEU A 445 2.26 14.68 7.84
N ASP A 446 2.82 15.71 7.23
CA ASP A 446 2.49 16.12 5.86
C ASP A 446 3.76 16.10 5.01
N PHE A 447 3.76 15.25 3.97
CA PHE A 447 4.89 15.10 3.06
C PHE A 447 4.44 15.55 1.67
N ASP A 448 5.07 16.58 1.17
CA ASP A 448 4.86 17.05 -0.19
C ASP A 448 5.87 16.36 -1.11
N LEU A 449 5.50 15.19 -1.62
CA LEU A 449 6.27 14.49 -2.64
C LEU A 449 5.53 14.61 -3.97
N PRO A 450 6.21 15.03 -5.05
CA PRO A 450 5.59 15.11 -6.35
C PRO A 450 5.23 13.70 -6.85
N GLU A 451 3.99 13.54 -7.29
CA GLU A 451 3.51 12.33 -7.96
C GLU A 451 3.64 12.49 -9.47
N ALA A 452 3.89 11.40 -10.18
CA ALA A 452 3.93 11.40 -11.63
C ALA A 452 2.52 11.17 -12.18
N LYS A 453 2.03 12.07 -13.06
CA LYS A 453 0.83 11.85 -13.86
C LYS A 453 1.23 11.38 -15.25
N LEU A 454 0.75 10.20 -15.63
CA LEU A 454 0.98 9.62 -16.95
C LEU A 454 -0.21 9.94 -17.86
N VAL A 455 0.05 10.56 -19.00
CA VAL A 455 -0.96 10.88 -20.03
C VAL A 455 -0.93 9.81 -21.11
N VAL A 456 -2.11 9.27 -21.44
CA VAL A 456 -2.26 8.23 -22.45
C VAL A 456 -2.98 8.81 -23.68
N ARG A 457 -2.44 8.59 -24.87
CA ARG A 457 -3.06 8.95 -26.15
C ARG A 457 -2.95 7.79 -27.14
N GLY A 458 -4.03 7.45 -27.79
CA GLY A 458 -4.05 6.33 -28.76
C GLY A 458 -3.63 4.98 -28.17
N GLY A 459 -3.88 4.75 -26.87
CA GLY A 459 -3.52 3.51 -26.18
C GLY A 459 -2.03 3.41 -25.81
N LEU A 460 -1.24 4.48 -25.98
CA LEU A 460 0.18 4.53 -25.65
C LEU A 460 0.46 5.67 -24.65
N PRO A 461 1.46 5.52 -23.78
CA PRO A 461 1.91 6.61 -22.91
C PRO A 461 2.58 7.69 -23.76
N SER A 462 2.04 8.91 -23.72
CA SER A 462 2.50 10.04 -24.54
C SER A 462 3.32 11.06 -23.75
N GLU A 463 3.03 11.21 -22.45
CA GLU A 463 3.67 12.18 -21.59
C GLU A 463 3.69 11.66 -20.16
N VAL A 464 4.75 11.96 -19.41
CA VAL A 464 4.83 11.76 -17.97
C VAL A 464 5.28 13.08 -17.36
N ARG A 465 4.48 13.64 -16.46
CA ARG A 465 4.75 14.93 -15.83
C ARG A 465 4.45 14.89 -14.33
N ALA A 466 4.98 15.82 -13.56
CA ALA A 466 4.61 15.98 -12.17
C ALA A 466 3.12 16.35 -12.05
N ALA A 467 2.40 15.66 -11.19
CA ALA A 467 1.03 16.02 -10.82
C ALA A 467 1.07 17.18 -9.82
N PRO A 468 0.43 18.31 -10.11
CA PRO A 468 0.38 19.41 -9.16
C PRO A 468 -0.53 19.05 -7.98
N ARG A 469 -0.11 19.39 -6.78
CA ARG A 469 -0.93 19.30 -5.57
C ARG A 469 -1.43 20.71 -5.21
N TRP A 470 -2.59 21.08 -5.77
CA TRP A 470 -3.19 22.40 -5.58
C TRP A 470 -3.81 22.57 -4.17
N GLU A 471 -4.00 23.82 -3.74
CA GLU A 471 -4.76 24.14 -2.53
C GLU A 471 -6.20 23.62 -2.58
N SER A 472 -6.79 23.50 -3.77
CA SER A 472 -8.10 22.86 -3.98
C SER A 472 -8.13 21.38 -3.57
N HIS A 473 -7.03 20.62 -3.75
CA HIS A 473 -6.92 19.24 -3.24
C HIS A 473 -6.88 19.24 -1.71
N ARG A 474 -6.09 20.12 -1.10
CA ARG A 474 -6.00 20.26 0.36
C ARG A 474 -7.33 20.64 0.99
N LEU A 475 -8.11 21.52 0.33
CA LEU A 475 -9.43 21.92 0.78
C LEU A 475 -10.37 20.71 0.95
N ILE A 476 -10.48 19.88 -0.08
CA ILE A 476 -11.33 18.69 -0.04
C ILE A 476 -10.77 17.65 0.94
N GLU A 477 -9.46 17.44 0.95
CA GLU A 477 -8.79 16.53 1.90
C GLU A 477 -9.15 16.87 3.35
N GLU A 478 -9.04 18.14 3.78
CA GLU A 478 -9.37 18.56 5.15
C GLU A 478 -10.83 18.33 5.50
N PHE A 479 -11.76 18.56 4.56
CA PHE A 479 -13.19 18.33 4.80
C PHE A 479 -13.52 16.84 4.87
N MET A 480 -12.89 16.00 4.05
CA MET A 480 -13.04 14.55 4.11
C MET A 480 -12.45 13.97 5.40
N LEU A 481 -11.28 14.47 5.83
CA LEU A 481 -10.67 14.08 7.10
C LEU A 481 -11.57 14.42 8.28
N LEU A 482 -12.16 15.61 8.26
CA LEU A 482 -13.09 16.05 9.31
C LEU A 482 -14.34 15.19 9.37
N ALA A 483 -14.98 14.91 8.22
CA ALA A 483 -16.15 14.05 8.13
C ALA A 483 -15.87 12.62 8.61
N ASN A 484 -14.76 12.03 8.15
CA ASN A 484 -14.31 10.69 8.56
C ASN A 484 -14.08 10.61 10.08
N THR A 485 -13.45 11.64 10.66
CA THR A 485 -13.19 11.72 12.11
C THR A 485 -14.50 11.84 12.89
N ALA A 486 -15.41 12.71 12.45
CA ALA A 486 -16.72 12.90 13.10
C ALA A 486 -17.55 11.62 13.15
N VAL A 487 -17.57 10.84 12.06
CA VAL A 487 -18.25 9.52 12.02
C VAL A 487 -17.57 8.52 12.97
N ALA A 488 -16.23 8.46 12.97
CA ALA A 488 -15.50 7.57 13.87
C ALA A 488 -15.77 7.88 15.35
N GLU A 489 -15.79 9.14 15.73
CA GLU A 489 -16.10 9.59 17.08
C GLU A 489 -17.54 9.28 17.47
N PHE A 490 -18.49 9.55 16.59
CA PHE A 490 -19.92 9.29 16.82
C PHE A 490 -20.19 7.79 17.07
N LEU A 491 -19.70 6.93 16.19
CA LEU A 491 -19.91 5.48 16.31
C LEU A 491 -19.19 4.91 17.55
N SER A 492 -17.95 5.37 17.81
CA SER A 492 -17.18 4.93 18.97
C SER A 492 -17.84 5.37 20.29
N SER A 493 -18.33 6.61 20.38
CA SER A 493 -18.96 7.12 21.62
C SER A 493 -20.24 6.37 21.98
N ARG A 494 -20.89 5.73 21.00
CA ARG A 494 -22.10 4.93 21.17
C ARG A 494 -21.85 3.42 21.24
N GLY A 495 -20.59 2.98 21.17
CA GLY A 495 -20.22 1.57 21.28
C GLY A 495 -20.60 0.72 20.08
N PHE A 496 -20.84 1.31 18.90
CA PHE A 496 -21.10 0.55 17.68
C PHE A 496 -19.81 -0.05 17.12
N PRO A 497 -19.81 -1.32 16.72
CA PRO A 497 -18.65 -1.96 16.07
C PRO A 497 -18.57 -1.51 14.61
N PHE A 498 -17.36 -1.14 14.16
CA PHE A 498 -17.07 -0.78 12.77
C PHE A 498 -15.58 -0.98 12.46
N LEU A 499 -15.18 -0.78 11.22
CA LEU A 499 -13.77 -0.86 10.83
C LEU A 499 -13.10 0.50 10.96
N PHE A 500 -12.10 0.57 11.84
CA PHE A 500 -11.19 1.71 11.91
C PHE A 500 -10.17 1.66 10.77
N ARG A 501 -9.72 2.84 10.33
CA ARG A 501 -8.51 3.00 9.54
C ARG A 501 -7.35 3.23 10.48
N ILE A 502 -6.53 2.22 10.64
CA ILE A 502 -5.45 2.15 11.63
C ILE A 502 -4.13 2.45 10.93
N HIS A 503 -3.32 3.33 11.53
CA HIS A 503 -1.94 3.55 11.12
C HIS A 503 -1.06 3.55 12.37
N GLU A 504 -0.34 2.46 12.58
CA GLU A 504 0.51 2.29 13.76
C GLU A 504 1.80 3.10 13.60
N PRO A 505 2.43 3.54 14.70
CA PRO A 505 3.72 4.20 14.63
C PRO A 505 4.78 3.25 14.07
N PRO A 506 5.84 3.79 13.44
CA PRO A 506 6.95 2.97 12.98
C PRO A 506 7.61 2.21 14.12
N ALA A 507 8.09 1.00 13.83
CA ALA A 507 8.85 0.21 14.79
C ALA A 507 10.18 0.93 15.13
N GLU A 508 10.65 0.80 16.37
CA GLU A 508 11.83 1.54 16.85
C GLU A 508 13.11 1.20 16.06
N ASP A 509 13.26 -0.05 15.61
CA ASP A 509 14.37 -0.46 14.74
C ASP A 509 14.37 0.27 13.39
N ARG A 510 13.18 0.46 12.78
CA ARG A 510 13.00 1.25 11.56
C ARG A 510 13.33 2.73 11.79
N MET A 511 12.93 3.25 12.93
CA MET A 511 13.27 4.62 13.33
C MET A 511 14.78 4.79 13.51
N GLU A 512 15.44 3.83 14.17
CA GLU A 512 16.90 3.85 14.33
C GLU A 512 17.62 3.82 12.98
N GLU A 513 17.19 2.97 12.06
CA GLU A 513 17.72 2.89 10.67
C GLU A 513 17.54 4.22 9.91
N PHE A 514 16.34 4.79 9.99
CA PHE A 514 16.03 6.08 9.38
C PHE A 514 16.92 7.20 9.95
N GLU A 515 16.98 7.34 11.27
CA GLU A 515 17.76 8.39 11.92
C GLU A 515 19.25 8.27 11.65
N GLU A 516 19.77 7.04 11.56
CA GLU A 516 21.17 6.81 11.20
C GLU A 516 21.46 7.28 9.78
N ALA A 517 20.58 6.98 8.82
CA ALA A 517 20.70 7.42 7.44
C ALA A 517 20.57 8.96 7.32
N ALA A 518 19.57 9.54 7.97
CA ALA A 518 19.33 10.99 7.95
C ALA A 518 20.48 11.77 8.60
N ALA A 519 21.02 11.29 9.74
CA ALA A 519 22.16 11.92 10.43
C ALA A 519 23.41 11.96 9.55
N LYS A 520 23.69 10.86 8.82
CA LYS A 520 24.82 10.79 7.89
C LYS A 520 24.69 11.80 6.75
N LEU A 521 23.49 11.92 6.17
CA LEU A 521 23.24 12.82 5.05
C LEU A 521 23.28 14.29 5.43
N LEU A 522 22.62 14.65 6.53
CA LEU A 522 22.52 16.03 7.00
C LEU A 522 23.73 16.46 7.85
N LYS A 523 24.70 15.55 8.09
CA LYS A 523 25.84 15.77 9.00
C LYS A 523 25.40 16.33 10.36
N LYS A 524 24.26 15.85 10.86
CA LYS A 524 23.64 16.29 12.11
C LYS A 524 23.72 15.18 13.15
N ALA A 525 24.12 15.51 14.38
CA ALA A 525 24.11 14.53 15.46
C ALA A 525 22.69 14.04 15.77
N ARG A 526 22.55 12.75 16.08
CA ARG A 526 21.29 12.19 16.56
C ARG A 526 20.95 12.84 17.91
N THR A 527 19.72 13.31 18.03
CA THR A 527 19.23 13.85 19.31
C THR A 527 19.07 12.69 20.28
N THR A 528 19.70 12.78 21.44
CA THR A 528 19.58 11.80 22.54
C THR A 528 18.34 12.04 23.41
N GLU A 529 17.59 13.10 23.15
CA GLU A 529 16.37 13.43 23.87
C GLU A 529 15.27 12.39 23.60
N ARG A 530 14.62 11.94 24.67
CA ARG A 530 13.45 11.05 24.64
C ARG A 530 12.21 11.83 24.19
N ARG A 531 12.17 12.26 22.94
CA ARG A 531 10.96 12.81 22.32
C ARG A 531 10.09 11.66 21.77
N ASP A 532 8.80 11.91 21.67
CA ASP A 532 7.91 10.97 20.95
C ASP A 532 8.33 10.83 19.47
N ILE A 533 7.96 9.72 18.84
CA ILE A 533 8.34 9.38 17.46
C ILE A 533 7.92 10.47 16.47
N SER A 534 6.69 11.02 16.62
CA SER A 534 6.18 12.06 15.72
C SER A 534 7.04 13.33 15.77
N SER A 535 7.41 13.79 16.97
CA SER A 535 8.30 14.95 17.15
C SER A 535 9.69 14.72 16.57
N ARG A 536 10.22 13.49 16.68
CA ARG A 536 11.52 13.10 16.08
C ARG A 536 11.46 13.17 14.56
N LEU A 537 10.42 12.61 13.94
CA LEU A 537 10.24 12.62 12.47
C LEU A 537 10.08 14.05 11.93
N ARG A 538 9.27 14.88 12.59
CA ARG A 538 9.09 16.29 12.21
C ARG A 538 10.38 17.09 12.32
N ALA A 539 11.19 16.85 13.34
CA ALA A 539 12.49 17.51 13.51
C ALA A 539 13.46 17.18 12.37
N TRP A 540 13.46 15.93 11.89
CA TRP A 540 14.25 15.52 10.74
C TRP A 540 13.73 16.11 9.42
N ALA A 541 12.42 16.09 9.19
CA ALA A 541 11.80 16.71 8.01
C ALA A 541 12.08 18.22 7.97
N ALA A 542 11.92 18.92 9.10
CA ALA A 542 12.24 20.35 9.22
C ALA A 542 13.72 20.64 8.97
N ALA A 543 14.64 19.79 9.45
CA ALA A 543 16.07 19.96 9.22
C ALA A 543 16.49 19.74 7.76
N ALA A 544 15.70 19.01 6.99
CA ALA A 544 15.96 18.75 5.57
C ALA A 544 15.34 19.81 4.63
N ARG A 545 14.33 20.55 5.12
CA ARG A 545 13.54 21.49 4.33
C ARG A 545 14.40 22.54 3.60
N GLY A 546 14.13 22.75 2.30
CA GLY A 546 14.86 23.66 1.43
C GLY A 546 16.29 23.20 1.10
N GLY A 547 16.72 22.05 1.60
CA GLY A 547 18.04 21.50 1.34
C GLY A 547 18.06 20.45 0.22
N LYS A 548 19.23 20.24 -0.38
CA LYS A 548 19.43 19.25 -1.47
C LYS A 548 19.03 17.81 -1.13
N TYR A 549 18.84 17.48 0.14
CA TYR A 549 18.46 16.14 0.62
C TYR A 549 16.99 16.06 1.06
N GLU A 550 16.22 17.14 0.96
CA GLU A 550 14.84 17.17 1.45
C GLU A 550 13.99 16.03 0.91
N ARG A 551 13.96 15.89 -0.42
CA ARG A 551 13.19 14.84 -1.10
C ARG A 551 13.63 13.44 -0.67
N PHE A 552 14.94 13.23 -0.56
CA PHE A 552 15.49 11.93 -0.14
C PHE A 552 15.13 11.61 1.32
N ILE A 553 15.26 12.57 2.23
CA ILE A 553 14.87 12.40 3.64
C ILE A 553 13.37 12.11 3.76
N ASN A 554 12.51 12.84 3.05
CA ASN A 554 11.07 12.60 3.03
C ASN A 554 10.73 11.19 2.51
N MET A 555 11.43 10.73 1.47
CA MET A 555 11.26 9.37 0.95
C MET A 555 11.72 8.29 1.96
N LEU A 556 12.86 8.46 2.62
CA LEU A 556 13.32 7.56 3.68
C LEU A 556 12.33 7.51 4.84
N LEU A 557 11.82 8.68 5.22
CA LEU A 557 10.84 8.82 6.28
C LEU A 557 9.55 8.05 5.94
N LEU A 558 8.99 8.23 4.75
CA LEU A 558 7.83 7.46 4.29
C LEU A 558 8.08 5.94 4.29
N ARG A 559 9.27 5.51 3.90
CA ARG A 559 9.65 4.08 3.92
C ARG A 559 9.78 3.51 5.34
N SER A 560 10.02 4.36 6.34
CA SER A 560 10.07 3.94 7.75
C SER A 560 8.69 3.74 8.36
N LEU A 561 7.65 4.39 7.82
CA LEU A 561 6.28 4.29 8.31
C LEU A 561 5.68 2.90 8.07
N MET A 562 4.75 2.54 8.95
CA MET A 562 3.91 1.35 8.75
C MET A 562 2.85 1.61 7.67
N LEU A 563 2.37 0.54 7.04
CA LEU A 563 1.23 0.64 6.13
C LEU A 563 -0.07 0.73 6.95
N ALA A 564 -0.96 1.63 6.55
CA ALA A 564 -2.29 1.70 7.15
C ALA A 564 -3.11 0.46 6.78
N ARG A 565 -4.03 0.05 7.68
CA ARG A 565 -4.88 -1.13 7.54
C ARG A 565 -6.27 -0.91 8.12
N TYR A 566 -7.19 -1.79 7.82
CA TYR A 566 -8.50 -1.83 8.44
C TYR A 566 -8.54 -2.85 9.57
N GLY A 567 -9.29 -2.55 10.63
CA GLY A 567 -9.49 -3.46 11.77
C GLY A 567 -10.58 -2.96 12.71
N PRO A 568 -11.13 -3.86 13.57
CA PRO A 568 -12.21 -3.51 14.49
C PRO A 568 -11.74 -2.77 15.74
N GLU A 569 -10.43 -2.69 15.99
CA GLU A 569 -9.84 -2.09 17.19
C GLU A 569 -9.33 -0.67 16.89
N SER A 570 -9.56 0.28 17.80
CA SER A 570 -9.03 1.65 17.67
C SER A 570 -7.59 1.71 18.18
N LEU A 571 -6.63 1.61 17.27
CA LEU A 571 -5.20 1.78 17.57
C LEU A 571 -4.66 3.16 17.14
N GLY A 572 -5.56 4.06 16.71
CA GLY A 572 -5.21 5.39 16.22
C GLY A 572 -4.69 5.43 14.78
N HIS A 573 -4.47 6.64 14.31
CA HIS A 573 -3.87 6.90 13.01
C HIS A 573 -2.65 7.84 13.15
N PHE A 574 -1.47 7.24 13.27
CA PHE A 574 -0.22 7.94 13.58
C PHE A 574 0.07 9.11 12.62
N GLY A 575 0.01 8.88 11.30
CA GLY A 575 0.31 9.92 10.31
C GLY A 575 -0.63 11.13 10.36
N LEU A 576 -1.89 10.95 10.81
CA LEU A 576 -2.89 12.02 10.97
C LEU A 576 -2.92 12.60 12.39
N ALA A 577 -2.17 12.04 13.33
CA ALA A 577 -2.23 12.38 14.76
C ALA A 577 -3.68 12.32 15.31
N LEU A 578 -4.43 11.25 14.96
CA LEU A 578 -5.79 11.02 15.38
C LEU A 578 -5.90 9.75 16.24
N THR A 579 -6.66 9.80 17.31
CA THR A 579 -6.92 8.65 18.19
C THR A 579 -7.97 7.70 17.62
N ARG A 580 -8.89 8.21 16.82
CA ARG A 580 -9.96 7.45 16.16
C ARG A 580 -10.14 7.97 14.76
N TYR A 581 -10.11 7.05 13.80
CA TYR A 581 -10.29 7.40 12.39
C TYR A 581 -10.90 6.23 11.63
N THR A 582 -11.78 6.55 10.70
CA THR A 582 -12.36 5.57 9.77
C THR A 582 -12.46 6.16 8.38
N HIS A 583 -12.76 5.36 7.40
CA HIS A 583 -13.13 5.78 6.06
C HIS A 583 -14.65 5.73 5.92
N PHE A 584 -15.25 6.83 5.47
CA PHE A 584 -16.69 6.99 5.27
C PHE A 584 -16.99 7.69 3.93
N THR A 585 -16.07 8.50 3.43
CA THR A 585 -16.31 9.49 2.39
C THR A 585 -16.26 8.98 0.95
N SER A 586 -15.98 7.66 0.72
CA SER A 586 -15.86 7.12 -0.64
C SER A 586 -16.50 5.73 -0.80
N PRO A 587 -17.81 5.53 -0.56
CA PRO A 587 -18.46 4.23 -0.61
C PRO A 587 -18.66 3.68 -2.03
N ILE A 588 -18.56 4.50 -3.08
CA ILE A 588 -18.61 4.03 -4.47
C ILE A 588 -17.39 3.19 -4.81
N ARG A 589 -16.22 3.55 -4.25
CA ARG A 589 -14.93 2.93 -4.60
C ARG A 589 -14.23 2.21 -3.46
N ARG A 590 -14.72 2.24 -2.21
CA ARG A 590 -14.14 1.52 -1.07
C ARG A 590 -15.22 0.79 -0.27
N TYR A 591 -15.09 -0.52 -0.16
CA TYR A 591 -16.06 -1.34 0.60
C TYR A 591 -16.05 -1.06 2.12
N PRO A 592 -14.91 -0.74 2.79
CA PRO A 592 -14.94 -0.32 4.20
C PRO A 592 -15.85 0.86 4.46
N ASP A 593 -15.92 1.84 3.55
CA ASP A 593 -16.83 2.99 3.65
C ASP A 593 -18.29 2.55 3.59
N LEU A 594 -18.62 1.61 2.70
CA LEU A 594 -19.97 1.03 2.62
C LEU A 594 -20.37 0.31 3.92
N ILE A 595 -19.42 -0.39 4.58
CA ILE A 595 -19.62 -0.96 5.91
C ILE A 595 -19.98 0.13 6.91
N VAL A 596 -19.20 1.22 6.94
CA VAL A 596 -19.41 2.33 7.89
C VAL A 596 -20.74 3.02 7.64
N HIS A 597 -21.17 3.21 6.39
CA HIS A 597 -22.50 3.73 6.05
C HIS A 597 -23.65 2.89 6.64
N ARG A 598 -23.56 1.57 6.52
CA ARG A 598 -24.56 0.64 7.06
C ARG A 598 -24.62 0.70 8.59
N VAL A 599 -23.46 0.72 9.24
CA VAL A 599 -23.38 0.84 10.71
C VAL A 599 -23.88 2.20 11.17
N LEU A 600 -23.58 3.29 10.46
CA LEU A 600 -24.06 4.64 10.77
C LEU A 600 -25.59 4.70 10.68
N LYS A 601 -26.21 4.11 9.66
CA LYS A 601 -27.67 4.03 9.54
C LYS A 601 -28.27 3.26 10.69
N ALA A 602 -27.71 2.11 11.07
CA ALA A 602 -28.14 1.35 12.25
C ALA A 602 -28.07 2.20 13.54
N ALA A 603 -26.97 2.95 13.72
CA ALA A 603 -26.78 3.84 14.87
C ALA A 603 -27.77 5.02 14.92
N LEU A 604 -28.31 5.43 13.77
CA LEU A 604 -29.34 6.42 13.63
C LEU A 604 -30.78 5.85 13.80
N GLY A 605 -30.90 4.50 13.93
CA GLY A 605 -32.17 3.83 14.16
C GLY A 605 -32.84 3.23 12.92
N ASP A 606 -32.08 3.02 11.83
CA ASP A 606 -32.53 2.27 10.67
C ASP A 606 -32.50 0.76 10.98
N GLY A 607 -33.74 0.18 11.11
CA GLY A 607 -33.92 -1.20 11.55
C GLY A 607 -33.34 -2.26 10.60
N ASP A 608 -33.25 -1.97 9.30
CA ASP A 608 -32.79 -2.91 8.29
C ASP A 608 -31.30 -3.23 8.44
N PHE A 609 -30.51 -2.31 9.03
CA PHE A 609 -29.09 -2.49 9.24
C PHE A 609 -28.72 -2.98 10.66
N ALA A 610 -29.67 -3.07 11.59
CA ALA A 610 -29.39 -3.55 12.94
C ALA A 610 -28.79 -4.97 12.99
N PRO A 611 -29.21 -5.95 12.17
CA PRO A 611 -28.59 -7.28 12.13
C PRO A 611 -27.12 -7.23 11.66
N TYR A 612 -26.76 -6.28 10.79
CA TYR A 612 -25.41 -6.14 10.25
C TYR A 612 -24.38 -5.77 11.32
N VAL A 613 -24.80 -5.03 12.35
CA VAL A 613 -23.95 -4.68 13.49
C VAL A 613 -23.39 -5.94 14.16
N ARG A 614 -24.21 -7.01 14.31
CA ARG A 614 -23.76 -8.30 14.84
C ARG A 614 -22.74 -8.98 13.94
N THR A 615 -22.92 -8.88 12.62
CA THR A 615 -21.97 -9.43 11.66
C THR A 615 -20.61 -8.77 11.79
N ILE A 616 -20.56 -7.43 11.91
CA ILE A 616 -19.30 -6.70 12.10
C ILE A 616 -18.63 -7.05 13.43
N SER A 617 -19.42 -7.22 14.52
CA SER A 617 -18.88 -7.67 15.81
C SER A 617 -18.20 -9.04 15.71
N ALA A 618 -18.80 -9.96 14.95
CA ALA A 618 -18.30 -11.33 14.82
C ALA A 618 -17.13 -11.47 13.84
N ALA A 619 -17.22 -10.82 12.65
CA ALA A 619 -16.31 -11.04 11.53
C ALA A 619 -15.40 -9.82 11.20
N GLY A 620 -15.47 -8.74 11.97
CA GLY A 620 -14.78 -7.48 11.66
C GLY A 620 -13.26 -7.63 11.50
N LYS A 621 -12.63 -8.52 12.25
CA LYS A 621 -11.20 -8.81 12.14
C LYS A 621 -10.85 -9.44 10.78
N GLU A 622 -11.60 -10.45 10.38
CA GLU A 622 -11.40 -11.15 9.10
C GLU A 622 -11.71 -10.24 7.93
N MET A 623 -12.78 -9.46 8.03
CA MET A 623 -13.14 -8.44 7.03
C MET A 623 -12.03 -7.40 6.90
N GLY A 624 -11.46 -6.92 8.02
CA GLY A 624 -10.36 -5.97 8.01
C GLY A 624 -9.10 -6.53 7.33
N VAL A 625 -8.75 -7.78 7.57
CA VAL A 625 -7.62 -8.45 6.90
C VAL A 625 -7.87 -8.59 5.41
N HIS A 626 -9.07 -9.05 5.01
CA HIS A 626 -9.45 -9.19 3.60
C HIS A 626 -9.38 -7.85 2.86
N LEU A 627 -10.04 -6.82 3.38
CA LEU A 627 -10.12 -5.51 2.73
C LEU A 627 -8.76 -4.79 2.67
N SER A 628 -7.93 -4.92 3.70
CA SER A 628 -6.54 -4.43 3.66
C SER A 628 -5.69 -5.19 2.64
N GLY A 629 -5.96 -6.48 2.46
CA GLY A 629 -5.34 -7.30 1.41
C GLY A 629 -5.71 -6.81 0.01
N ARG A 630 -7.03 -6.60 -0.24
CA ARG A 630 -7.52 -6.10 -1.54
C ARG A 630 -7.00 -4.71 -1.88
N GLU A 631 -6.91 -3.81 -0.88
CA GLU A 631 -6.31 -2.48 -1.06
C GLU A 631 -4.84 -2.58 -1.49
N ARG A 632 -4.05 -3.44 -0.83
CA ARG A 632 -2.64 -3.67 -1.22
C ARG A 632 -2.52 -4.26 -2.63
N ASP A 633 -3.36 -5.23 -2.99
CA ASP A 633 -3.38 -5.81 -4.33
C ASP A 633 -3.69 -4.75 -5.40
N ALA A 634 -4.64 -3.84 -5.12
CA ALA A 634 -4.97 -2.71 -5.99
C ALA A 634 -3.79 -1.74 -6.15
N MET A 635 -3.21 -1.27 -5.04
CA MET A 635 -2.04 -0.37 -5.06
C MET A 635 -0.84 -0.99 -5.78
N ASP A 636 -0.59 -2.27 -5.57
CA ASP A 636 0.50 -2.99 -6.25
C ASP A 636 0.23 -3.15 -7.75
N ALA A 637 -1.05 -3.33 -8.15
CA ALA A 637 -1.44 -3.38 -9.56
C ALA A 637 -1.27 -2.02 -10.24
N GLU A 638 -1.71 -0.94 -9.60
CA GLU A 638 -1.57 0.44 -10.09
C GLU A 638 -0.08 0.79 -10.30
N ARG A 639 0.77 0.52 -9.31
CA ARG A 639 2.23 0.74 -9.40
C ARG A 639 2.89 -0.13 -10.48
N ASP A 640 2.39 -1.34 -10.70
CA ASP A 640 2.96 -2.25 -11.70
C ASP A 640 2.62 -1.78 -13.12
N VAL A 641 1.36 -1.35 -13.36
CA VAL A 641 0.94 -0.74 -14.62
C VAL A 641 1.73 0.56 -14.88
N GLU A 642 1.85 1.43 -13.88
CA GLU A 642 2.58 2.68 -14.01
C GLU A 642 4.06 2.45 -14.37
N ARG A 643 4.75 1.52 -13.69
CA ARG A 643 6.15 1.18 -13.99
C ARG A 643 6.33 0.65 -15.42
N ARG A 644 5.44 -0.24 -15.87
CA ARG A 644 5.48 -0.78 -17.24
C ARG A 644 5.19 0.30 -18.27
N ALA A 645 4.22 1.17 -17.99
CA ALA A 645 3.93 2.31 -18.84
C ALA A 645 5.09 3.29 -18.93
N LYS A 646 5.76 3.59 -17.81
CA LYS A 646 7.00 4.40 -17.80
C LYS A 646 8.14 3.74 -18.59
N ALA A 647 8.29 2.41 -18.49
CA ALA A 647 9.27 1.68 -19.30
C ALA A 647 8.93 1.74 -20.80
N LEU A 648 7.64 1.64 -21.15
CA LEU A 648 7.18 1.80 -22.54
C LEU A 648 7.41 3.23 -23.04
N TYR A 649 7.09 4.25 -22.23
CA TYR A 649 7.31 5.64 -22.56
C TYR A 649 8.79 5.94 -22.83
N ILE A 650 9.68 5.51 -21.93
CA ILE A 650 11.11 5.81 -22.08
C ILE A 650 11.75 5.00 -23.24
N SER A 651 11.18 3.85 -23.58
CA SER A 651 11.67 3.03 -24.70
C SER A 651 11.51 3.74 -26.07
N SER A 652 10.50 4.61 -26.21
CA SER A 652 10.30 5.41 -27.43
C SER A 652 11.26 6.61 -27.53
N ARG A 653 11.99 6.92 -26.45
CA ARG A 653 12.92 8.05 -26.32
C ARG A 653 14.38 7.59 -26.09
N ALA A 654 14.76 6.43 -26.66
CA ALA A 654 16.02 5.76 -26.37
C ALA A 654 17.28 6.58 -26.72
N GLU A 655 17.20 7.44 -27.72
CA GLU A 655 18.32 8.27 -28.21
C GLU A 655 18.50 9.57 -27.40
N GLU A 656 17.56 9.89 -26.52
CA GLU A 656 17.60 11.14 -25.77
C GLU A 656 18.52 11.05 -24.55
N THR A 657 19.09 12.20 -24.18
CA THR A 657 19.86 12.38 -22.95
C THR A 657 19.03 13.18 -21.95
N PHE A 658 18.87 12.63 -20.76
CA PHE A 658 18.06 13.17 -19.70
C PHE A 658 18.92 13.69 -18.55
N SER A 659 18.43 14.73 -17.88
CA SER A 659 18.91 15.15 -16.57
C SER A 659 18.21 14.34 -15.50
N GLY A 660 18.94 13.90 -14.49
CA GLY A 660 18.35 13.14 -13.39
C GLY A 660 19.18 13.19 -12.13
N VAL A 661 18.61 12.72 -11.05
CA VAL A 661 19.18 12.78 -9.70
C VAL A 661 19.23 11.39 -9.09
N ILE A 662 20.32 11.08 -8.41
CA ILE A 662 20.41 9.82 -7.65
C ILE A 662 19.43 9.85 -6.49
N THR A 663 18.50 8.88 -6.48
CA THR A 663 17.46 8.72 -5.45
C THR A 663 17.79 7.66 -4.41
N SER A 664 18.52 6.61 -4.78
CA SER A 664 18.90 5.56 -3.84
C SER A 664 20.11 4.77 -4.31
N LEU A 665 20.82 4.15 -3.36
CA LEU A 665 21.99 3.34 -3.61
C LEU A 665 21.74 1.88 -3.23
N THR A 666 22.39 0.98 -3.95
CA THR A 666 22.45 -0.45 -3.66
C THR A 666 23.88 -0.96 -3.74
N GLY A 667 24.14 -2.17 -3.28
CA GLY A 667 25.46 -2.80 -3.43
C GLY A 667 25.87 -3.14 -4.87
N PHE A 668 24.99 -2.88 -5.86
CA PHE A 668 25.21 -3.21 -7.28
C PHE A 668 25.12 -2.00 -8.21
N GLY A 669 24.77 -0.84 -7.69
CA GLY A 669 24.56 0.39 -8.44
C GLY A 669 23.65 1.36 -7.72
N PHE A 670 23.00 2.23 -8.48
CA PHE A 670 22.14 3.27 -7.93
C PHE A 670 20.94 3.57 -8.84
N TYR A 671 19.88 4.07 -8.23
CA TYR A 671 18.70 4.54 -8.95
C TYR A 671 18.83 6.04 -9.26
N VAL A 672 18.38 6.41 -10.46
CA VAL A 672 18.33 7.80 -10.93
C VAL A 672 16.92 8.08 -11.36
N GLU A 673 16.33 9.17 -10.83
CA GLU A 673 15.05 9.68 -11.26
C GLU A 673 15.27 10.86 -12.20
N LEU A 674 14.58 10.84 -13.34
CA LEU A 674 14.65 11.91 -14.35
C LEU A 674 13.87 13.14 -13.88
N GLU A 675 14.46 14.33 -14.01
CA GLU A 675 13.85 15.59 -13.56
C GLU A 675 12.60 15.97 -14.37
N GLU A 676 12.65 15.73 -15.69
CA GLU A 676 11.59 16.13 -16.60
C GLU A 676 10.28 15.33 -16.45
N CYS A 677 10.38 14.03 -16.10
CA CYS A 677 9.26 13.11 -16.17
C CYS A 677 9.13 12.17 -14.97
N LEU A 678 9.93 12.34 -13.91
CA LEU A 678 9.88 11.52 -12.70
C LEU A 678 9.93 9.99 -12.98
N VAL A 679 10.62 9.60 -14.06
CA VAL A 679 10.87 8.20 -14.37
C VAL A 679 12.13 7.77 -13.65
N GLU A 680 12.03 6.73 -12.82
CA GLU A 680 13.17 6.16 -12.12
C GLU A 680 13.75 4.96 -12.88
N GLY A 681 15.08 4.93 -13.03
CA GLY A 681 15.80 3.81 -13.64
C GLY A 681 17.09 3.49 -12.89
N PHE A 682 17.61 2.30 -13.12
CA PHE A 682 18.80 1.77 -12.45
C PHE A 682 20.06 1.99 -13.28
N VAL A 683 21.12 2.44 -12.65
CA VAL A 683 22.47 2.47 -13.21
C VAL A 683 23.28 1.35 -12.56
N PRO A 684 23.57 0.25 -13.29
CA PRO A 684 24.46 -0.79 -12.77
C PRO A 684 25.87 -0.24 -12.61
N ILE A 685 26.51 -0.48 -11.47
CA ILE A 685 27.90 -0.01 -11.26
C ILE A 685 28.87 -0.58 -12.31
N SER A 686 28.61 -1.80 -12.78
CA SER A 686 29.37 -2.46 -13.85
C SER A 686 29.29 -1.75 -15.21
N SER A 687 28.35 -0.79 -15.39
CA SER A 687 28.26 0.02 -16.60
C SER A 687 29.22 1.22 -16.60
N LEU A 688 29.76 1.59 -15.45
CA LEU A 688 30.75 2.64 -15.31
C LEU A 688 32.13 2.04 -15.58
N ARG A 689 32.74 2.44 -16.70
CA ARG A 689 34.05 1.87 -17.18
C ARG A 689 35.22 2.82 -16.96
N ASP A 690 34.96 3.99 -16.40
CA ASP A 690 35.94 5.07 -16.24
C ASP A 690 36.82 4.94 -14.99
N ASP A 691 36.39 4.09 -14.01
CA ASP A 691 37.11 3.82 -12.76
C ASP A 691 36.62 2.49 -12.13
N GLU A 692 37.38 1.97 -11.14
CA GLU A 692 36.90 0.95 -10.21
C GLU A 692 36.10 1.64 -9.08
N TYR A 693 34.87 1.22 -8.85
CA TYR A 693 34.01 1.83 -7.82
C TYR A 693 33.82 0.89 -6.64
N ARG A 694 33.95 1.44 -5.42
CA ARG A 694 33.74 0.72 -4.16
C ARG A 694 32.57 1.33 -3.39
N PHE A 695 31.68 0.47 -2.93
CA PHE A 695 30.53 0.90 -2.12
C PHE A 695 30.94 1.06 -0.66
N SER A 696 30.73 2.24 -0.09
CA SER A 696 30.90 2.53 1.32
C SER A 696 29.52 2.64 1.99
N ALA A 697 29.10 1.57 2.66
CA ALA A 697 27.84 1.57 3.41
C ALA A 697 27.83 2.61 4.53
N ASP A 698 28.98 2.81 5.18
CA ASP A 698 29.13 3.79 6.28
C ASP A 698 28.95 5.24 5.82
N ARG A 699 29.35 5.55 4.59
CA ARG A 699 29.25 6.90 4.02
C ARG A 699 28.01 7.06 3.13
N GLY A 700 27.31 5.98 2.78
CA GLY A 700 26.20 6.00 1.83
C GLY A 700 26.62 6.54 0.47
N GLU A 701 27.76 6.11 -0.05
CA GLU A 701 28.31 6.58 -1.33
C GLU A 701 29.05 5.47 -2.09
N TRP A 702 29.05 5.55 -3.41
CA TRP A 702 30.01 4.86 -4.29
C TRP A 702 31.19 5.79 -4.55
N LEU A 703 32.40 5.30 -4.35
CA LEU A 703 33.64 6.06 -4.51
C LEU A 703 34.54 5.40 -5.54
N GLY A 704 34.96 6.17 -6.54
CA GLY A 704 35.97 5.76 -7.51
C GLY A 704 37.36 5.66 -6.87
N VAL A 705 38.07 4.60 -7.14
CA VAL A 705 39.38 4.30 -6.53
C VAL A 705 40.46 5.26 -7.03
N VAL A 706 40.51 5.50 -8.33
CA VAL A 706 41.52 6.36 -8.98
C VAL A 706 41.05 7.81 -9.09
N ARG A 707 39.94 8.03 -9.76
CA ARG A 707 39.41 9.38 -10.06
C ARG A 707 38.71 10.05 -8.87
N ARG A 708 38.48 9.32 -7.78
CA ARG A 708 37.79 9.83 -6.58
C ARG A 708 36.40 10.39 -6.83
N ARG A 709 35.78 10.06 -7.95
CA ARG A 709 34.41 10.45 -8.29
C ARG A 709 33.45 9.81 -7.33
N LYS A 710 32.46 10.59 -6.85
CA LYS A 710 31.48 10.16 -5.86
C LYS A 710 30.09 10.11 -6.44
N PHE A 711 29.35 9.04 -6.11
CA PHE A 711 27.93 8.92 -6.38
C PHE A 711 27.21 8.73 -5.06
N SER A 712 26.41 9.71 -4.67
CA SER A 712 25.60 9.72 -3.46
C SER A 712 24.20 10.26 -3.78
N PRO A 713 23.20 10.02 -2.94
CA PRO A 713 21.87 10.59 -3.14
C PRO A 713 21.95 12.11 -3.32
N GLY A 714 21.12 12.67 -4.22
CA GLY A 714 21.10 14.09 -4.54
C GLY A 714 22.18 14.56 -5.53
N VAL A 715 23.02 13.67 -6.07
CA VAL A 715 23.97 14.01 -7.14
C VAL A 715 23.24 14.02 -8.48
N GLY A 716 23.38 15.14 -9.20
CA GLY A 716 22.83 15.32 -10.56
C GLY A 716 23.68 14.60 -11.61
N LEU A 717 23.02 13.91 -12.53
CA LEU A 717 23.62 13.14 -13.60
C LEU A 717 22.94 13.39 -14.93
N ARG A 718 23.72 13.34 -16.01
CA ARG A 718 23.19 13.17 -17.36
C ARG A 718 23.19 11.67 -17.67
N VAL A 719 22.03 11.14 -18.06
CA VAL A 719 21.86 9.72 -18.35
C VAL A 719 21.17 9.49 -19.68
N ARG A 720 21.42 8.33 -20.28
CA ARG A 720 20.74 7.86 -21.49
C ARG A 720 20.19 6.46 -21.23
N LEU A 721 19.13 6.10 -21.93
CA LEU A 721 18.57 4.75 -21.83
C LEU A 721 19.59 3.72 -22.29
N ARG A 722 19.81 2.69 -21.45
CA ARG A 722 20.57 1.48 -21.78
C ARG A 722 19.64 0.36 -22.23
N LYS A 723 18.56 0.15 -21.47
CA LYS A 723 17.59 -0.92 -21.71
C LYS A 723 16.27 -0.57 -21.02
N ALA A 724 15.17 -0.83 -21.68
CA ALA A 724 13.83 -0.86 -21.08
C ALA A 724 13.24 -2.27 -21.25
N ASP A 725 12.70 -2.81 -20.18
CA ASP A 725 12.01 -4.10 -20.15
C ASP A 725 10.59 -3.85 -19.69
N VAL A 726 9.65 -3.73 -20.65
CA VAL A 726 8.26 -3.39 -20.39
C VAL A 726 7.56 -4.50 -19.61
N ASP A 727 7.87 -5.78 -19.88
CA ASP A 727 7.27 -6.91 -19.18
C ASP A 727 7.60 -6.89 -17.69
N ARG A 728 8.78 -6.43 -17.32
CA ARG A 728 9.25 -6.28 -15.93
C ARG A 728 9.03 -4.89 -15.35
N GLY A 729 8.75 -3.88 -16.20
CA GLY A 729 8.73 -2.48 -15.77
C GLY A 729 10.10 -2.03 -15.24
N GLU A 730 11.19 -2.50 -15.86
CA GLU A 730 12.57 -2.18 -15.46
C GLU A 730 13.23 -1.29 -16.51
N ILE A 731 13.93 -0.27 -16.03
CA ILE A 731 14.66 0.70 -16.85
C ILE A 731 16.10 0.72 -16.36
N ASP A 732 17.04 0.52 -17.25
CA ASP A 732 18.48 0.70 -16.98
C ASP A 732 19.01 1.92 -17.74
N PHE A 733 19.75 2.76 -17.04
CA PHE A 733 20.43 3.93 -17.61
C PHE A 733 21.96 3.75 -17.72
N LEU A 734 22.56 4.52 -18.62
CA LEU A 734 23.99 4.77 -18.70
C LEU A 734 24.29 6.21 -18.30
N VAL A 735 25.29 6.43 -17.47
CA VAL A 735 25.78 7.75 -17.13
C VAL A 735 26.62 8.29 -18.30
N VAL A 736 26.25 9.46 -18.83
CA VAL A 736 26.98 10.15 -19.90
C VAL A 736 27.65 11.42 -19.39
N GLY A 737 27.33 11.89 -18.19
CA GLY A 737 27.96 13.05 -17.57
C GLY A 737 27.47 13.31 -16.14
N THR A 738 28.06 14.30 -15.47
CA THR A 738 27.60 14.85 -14.19
C THR A 738 27.04 16.27 -14.43
N ILE A 739 26.17 16.69 -13.54
CA ILE A 739 25.59 18.02 -13.52
C ILE A 739 26.07 18.71 -12.24
N ASP A 740 26.76 19.88 -12.40
CA ASP A 740 27.28 20.65 -11.27
C ASP A 740 26.23 21.59 -10.63
N ARG A 741 24.96 21.49 -11.01
CA ARG A 741 23.86 22.30 -10.43
C ARG A 741 23.11 21.52 -9.35
N PRO A 742 22.58 22.21 -8.32
CA PRO A 742 21.66 21.56 -7.40
C PRO A 742 20.44 21.01 -8.18
N PRO A 743 20.02 19.77 -7.91
CA PRO A 743 18.87 19.18 -8.58
C PRO A 743 17.58 19.90 -8.17
N PHE A 744 16.64 19.99 -9.08
CA PHE A 744 15.30 20.60 -8.89
C PHE A 744 15.28 22.11 -8.56
N SER A 745 16.20 22.90 -9.13
CA SER A 745 16.16 24.37 -9.08
C SER A 745 15.24 24.94 -10.12
#